data_2df14c433b4f0f175819818225cbbe8f
#
_entry.id   2df14c433b4f0f175819818225cbbe8f
#
_cell.length_a   1.000
_cell.length_b   1.000
_cell.length_c   1.000
_cell.angle_alpha   90.00
_cell.angle_beta   90.00
_cell.angle_gamma   90.00
#
_symmetry.space_group_name_H-M   'P 1'
#
loop_
_entity.id
_entity.type
_entity.pdbx_description
1 polymer ?
#
loop_
_entity_poly.entity_id
_entity_poly.type
_entity_poly.pdbx_seq_one_letter_code
_entity_poly.pdbx_strand_id
1 'polypeptide(L)'
;MPEQRHEALVEQLAAIRTAQKQQQKAFLQYIRDPQAPEKISVQNSISKLIEMIPDTMRLSALTRSAVVERIVNANELGEKMTAKVREIDKIKSRVQLFASNASQIIEFRNAFIDFEAAMRQRNYEQAAHYLLILKETKESNPDVTDRMRLNLVEEEWKRNVHSLFTLEIARKEYTNLQSIAPILRVFGEEYQITLYEEWAMTEKERIKAVCQPRLQGRFSNKELIQQLTEIFNCVAGSIQESEQMLLQIFCEIDGLERFTKSVYEMSELVAARILQRYIQQRDFKARMTSTLQSTKRIKVVESLKKEGKQESVETEFALWNEQLDEMALLLQYTQTFERFMHLRIEPLDFKKVDTDRKSSEIATQQCELRRTVQELAGFYCYFEDQLLTQAASQAFSWEETAYTSNIATAQNASNTAVSILSVDNATFPVSSAVDEIFYVAKNSAVRSLATGHIDCAAGALNIINTVLRDTFGTTMRQRIRRVPSQLEQEGRYIGQLAEASTQLRDQVQHQMHQKLAQLSKTTTATFGVSTNAAMMLGRSGTNTPPTELIRKEQRPEVVMNSLEQAIEYLNQIANQLETSLPQYFGDSPDHIMTCLQGFEDSRREFEQLLNAGRKNFVQELKPKLKGFLSPLLSPASKRPVLYELSDEMYTFNEANDPFAQEFVRSVRQLIVIFQGNLSTSNQSQLARIFGQCVAEWIEDWFDTNNTRFNQLGALQFDKDLRILSSFFSEWNDGDDPFGKLAQISCILNVDTISDVVDIAGSIRRGTKWLLSSAQVKEILSRRVEFTDKEINNLTLS
;
A
#
# COMPACT_ATOMS: atom_id res chain seq x y z
N MET A 1 25.73 -4.91 -19.96
CA MET A 1 26.60 -5.24 -21.09
C MET A 1 26.87 -6.75 -21.30
N PRO A 2 26.97 -7.67 -20.30
CA PRO A 2 27.04 -9.11 -20.58
C PRO A 2 25.72 -9.74 -20.98
N GLU A 3 24.60 -9.30 -20.44
CA GLU A 3 23.27 -9.87 -20.74
C GLU A 3 22.83 -9.65 -22.20
N GLN A 4 23.05 -8.49 -22.76
CA GLN A 4 22.70 -8.21 -24.15
C GLN A 4 23.52 -9.05 -25.18
N ARG A 5 24.71 -9.50 -24.80
CA ARG A 5 25.52 -10.41 -25.65
C ARG A 5 25.01 -11.85 -25.54
N HIS A 6 24.47 -12.21 -24.42
CA HIS A 6 23.91 -13.55 -24.23
C HIS A 6 22.60 -13.72 -24.98
N GLU A 7 21.71 -12.72 -24.93
CA GLU A 7 20.46 -12.72 -25.73
C GLU A 7 20.75 -12.76 -27.24
N ALA A 8 21.68 -11.96 -27.71
CA ALA A 8 22.04 -11.97 -29.13
C ALA A 8 22.63 -13.31 -29.60
N LEU A 9 23.39 -14.02 -28.75
CA LEU A 9 23.92 -15.36 -29.06
C LEU A 9 22.81 -16.43 -29.05
N VAL A 10 21.86 -16.33 -28.16
CA VAL A 10 20.69 -17.24 -28.10
C VAL A 10 19.80 -17.04 -29.34
N GLU A 11 19.64 -15.82 -29.81
CA GLU A 11 18.89 -15.49 -31.00
C GLU A 11 19.57 -15.99 -32.28
N GLN A 12 20.90 -15.83 -32.35
CA GLN A 12 21.70 -16.41 -33.45
C GLN A 12 21.65 -17.93 -33.49
N LEU A 13 21.72 -18.60 -32.35
CA LEU A 13 21.58 -20.06 -32.25
C LEU A 13 20.19 -20.54 -32.66
N ALA A 14 19.16 -19.78 -32.32
CA ALA A 14 17.79 -20.10 -32.73
C ALA A 14 17.62 -19.94 -34.26
N ALA A 15 18.19 -18.89 -34.85
CA ALA A 15 18.18 -18.66 -36.27
C ALA A 15 18.95 -19.76 -37.04
N ILE A 16 20.11 -20.21 -36.57
CA ILE A 16 20.88 -21.32 -37.14
C ILE A 16 20.09 -22.63 -37.08
N ARG A 17 19.43 -22.92 -35.98
CA ARG A 17 18.58 -24.13 -35.81
C ARG A 17 17.37 -24.11 -36.74
N THR A 18 16.76 -22.96 -36.96
CA THR A 18 15.66 -22.84 -37.92
C THR A 18 16.11 -23.00 -39.34
N ALA A 19 17.25 -22.44 -39.75
CA ALA A 19 17.88 -22.62 -41.05
C ALA A 19 18.25 -24.10 -41.30
N GLN A 20 18.82 -24.75 -40.29
CA GLN A 20 19.19 -26.17 -40.35
C GLN A 20 17.95 -27.09 -40.54
N LYS A 21 16.85 -26.80 -39.86
CA LYS A 21 15.58 -27.52 -40.04
C LYS A 21 14.97 -27.28 -41.42
N GLN A 22 15.10 -26.10 -41.98
CA GLN A 22 14.65 -25.80 -43.35
C GLN A 22 15.47 -26.51 -44.39
N GLN A 23 16.81 -26.54 -44.24
CA GLN A 23 17.67 -27.31 -45.13
C GLN A 23 17.41 -28.80 -45.04
N GLN A 24 17.20 -29.34 -43.88
CA GLN A 24 16.86 -30.76 -43.66
C GLN A 24 15.51 -31.11 -44.29
N LYS A 25 14.52 -30.18 -44.24
CA LYS A 25 13.22 -30.35 -44.89
C LYS A 25 13.36 -30.31 -46.42
N ALA A 26 14.14 -29.38 -46.94
CA ALA A 26 14.41 -29.27 -48.36
C ALA A 26 15.17 -30.51 -48.90
N PHE A 27 16.14 -31.02 -48.13
CA PHE A 27 16.89 -32.24 -48.46
C PHE A 27 15.97 -33.49 -48.46
N LEU A 28 15.08 -33.62 -47.48
CA LEU A 28 14.11 -34.71 -47.45
C LEU A 28 13.06 -34.60 -48.56
N GLN A 29 12.70 -33.40 -49.02
CA GLN A 29 11.84 -33.18 -50.15
C GLN A 29 12.54 -33.56 -51.45
N TYR A 30 13.80 -33.22 -51.63
CA TYR A 30 14.65 -33.63 -52.80
C TYR A 30 14.79 -35.15 -52.90
N ILE A 31 14.97 -35.85 -51.78
CA ILE A 31 15.02 -37.33 -51.74
C ILE A 31 13.68 -37.97 -52.11
N ARG A 32 12.55 -37.32 -51.76
CA ARG A 32 11.19 -37.83 -52.03
C ARG A 32 10.67 -37.59 -53.44
N ASP A 33 11.31 -36.69 -54.18
CA ASP A 33 10.89 -36.41 -55.56
C ASP A 33 11.40 -37.47 -56.53
N PRO A 34 10.54 -38.32 -57.10
CA PRO A 34 10.94 -39.35 -58.01
C PRO A 34 11.35 -38.86 -59.42
N GLN A 35 11.18 -37.54 -59.68
CA GLN A 35 11.41 -36.95 -61.02
C GLN A 35 12.59 -35.99 -61.11
N ALA A 36 13.47 -35.97 -60.15
CA ALA A 36 14.62 -35.06 -60.18
C ALA A 36 15.52 -35.41 -61.38
N PRO A 37 15.85 -34.45 -62.21
CA PRO A 37 16.54 -34.74 -63.52
C PRO A 37 17.94 -35.42 -63.38
N GLU A 38 18.60 -35.28 -62.24
CA GLU A 38 19.90 -35.92 -61.96
C GLU A 38 19.77 -37.43 -61.70
N LYS A 39 18.69 -37.93 -61.12
CA LYS A 39 18.45 -39.38 -60.94
C LYS A 39 18.20 -40.07 -62.27
N ILE A 40 17.54 -39.38 -63.17
CA ILE A 40 17.27 -39.90 -64.56
C ILE A 40 18.60 -39.98 -65.33
N SER A 41 19.47 -39.00 -65.13
CA SER A 41 20.82 -38.97 -65.71
C SER A 41 21.70 -40.12 -65.23
N VAL A 42 21.68 -40.44 -63.95
CA VAL A 42 22.46 -41.55 -63.34
C VAL A 42 21.90 -42.90 -63.80
N GLN A 43 20.62 -43.05 -63.86
CA GLN A 43 19.97 -44.29 -64.36
C GLN A 43 20.24 -44.51 -65.86
N ASN A 44 20.23 -43.47 -66.68
CA ASN A 44 20.61 -43.54 -68.07
C ASN A 44 22.14 -43.84 -68.28
N SER A 45 22.96 -43.35 -67.37
CA SER A 45 24.40 -43.65 -67.37
C SER A 45 24.68 -45.11 -67.00
N ILE A 46 23.96 -45.65 -66.08
CA ILE A 46 24.07 -47.06 -65.65
C ILE A 46 23.57 -47.99 -66.78
N SER A 47 22.49 -47.62 -67.46
CA SER A 47 21.98 -48.44 -68.62
C SER A 47 22.99 -48.46 -69.77
N LYS A 48 23.64 -47.34 -70.10
CA LYS A 48 24.73 -47.31 -71.09
C LYS A 48 25.96 -48.11 -70.68
N LEU A 49 26.31 -48.17 -69.41
CA LEU A 49 27.37 -49.03 -68.91
C LEU A 49 27.07 -50.53 -69.01
N ILE A 50 25.81 -50.93 -68.85
CA ILE A 50 25.36 -52.30 -68.97
C ILE A 50 25.38 -52.77 -70.42
N GLU A 51 25.12 -51.87 -71.35
CA GLU A 51 25.20 -52.21 -72.81
C GLU A 51 26.65 -52.40 -73.29
N MET A 52 27.66 -51.82 -72.64
CA MET A 52 29.08 -51.95 -73.01
C MET A 52 29.76 -53.24 -72.46
N ILE A 53 29.13 -53.94 -71.54
CA ILE A 53 29.67 -55.17 -70.91
C ILE A 53 29.99 -56.29 -71.88
N PRO A 54 29.21 -56.60 -72.94
CA PRO A 54 29.52 -57.69 -73.84
C PRO A 54 30.80 -57.51 -74.72
N ASP A 55 31.12 -56.29 -75.05
CA ASP A 55 32.29 -55.99 -75.95
C ASP A 55 33.58 -56.03 -75.16
N THR A 56 33.58 -55.66 -73.87
CA THR A 56 34.76 -55.76 -73.03
C THR A 56 35.10 -57.18 -72.63
N MET A 57 34.16 -58.11 -72.62
CA MET A 57 34.39 -59.53 -72.36
C MET A 57 35.09 -60.29 -73.50
N ARG A 58 34.89 -59.84 -74.79
CA ARG A 58 35.56 -60.39 -75.96
C ARG A 58 37.00 -60.02 -76.11
N LEU A 59 37.41 -58.81 -75.62
CA LEU A 59 38.84 -58.38 -75.57
C LEU A 59 39.67 -58.98 -74.42
N SER A 60 38.96 -59.38 -73.35
CA SER A 60 39.72 -60.00 -72.21
C SER A 60 40.09 -61.41 -72.37
N ALA A 61 39.53 -62.15 -73.37
CA ALA A 61 39.86 -63.55 -73.68
C ALA A 61 41.15 -63.71 -74.50
N LEU A 62 41.59 -62.72 -75.21
CA LEU A 62 42.82 -62.78 -76.09
C LEU A 62 44.09 -62.33 -75.34
N THR A 63 44.04 -61.69 -74.20
CA THR A 63 45.20 -61.19 -73.49
C THR A 63 45.48 -61.98 -72.24
N ARG A 64 44.83 -63.11 -72.03
CA ARG A 64 44.84 -63.83 -70.72
C ARG A 64 46.09 -64.73 -70.51
N SER A 65 46.81 -65.16 -71.48
CA SER A 65 47.86 -66.16 -71.22
C SER A 65 49.22 -65.55 -70.94
N ALA A 66 49.59 -64.43 -71.60
CA ALA A 66 50.94 -63.84 -71.43
C ALA A 66 51.01 -62.71 -70.37
N VAL A 67 49.89 -62.07 -70.07
CA VAL A 67 49.90 -61.04 -69.09
C VAL A 67 49.59 -61.56 -67.65
N VAL A 68 48.86 -62.65 -67.54
CA VAL A 68 48.57 -63.30 -66.28
C VAL A 68 49.86 -63.87 -65.66
N GLU A 69 50.75 -64.49 -66.45
CA GLU A 69 52.00 -65.05 -65.97
C GLU A 69 52.99 -63.96 -65.49
N ARG A 70 53.00 -62.79 -66.19
CA ARG A 70 53.79 -61.62 -65.74
C ARG A 70 53.18 -60.95 -64.48
N ILE A 71 51.84 -60.92 -64.35
CA ILE A 71 51.15 -60.40 -63.21
C ILE A 71 51.29 -61.29 -61.97
N VAL A 72 51.30 -62.64 -62.17
CA VAL A 72 51.55 -63.57 -61.09
C VAL A 72 52.99 -63.45 -60.58
N ASN A 73 53.96 -63.34 -61.47
CA ASN A 73 55.38 -63.18 -61.08
C ASN A 73 55.64 -61.81 -60.43
N ALA A 74 54.98 -60.76 -60.91
CA ALA A 74 55.04 -59.41 -60.31
C ALA A 74 54.25 -59.32 -58.98
N ASN A 75 53.17 -60.07 -58.83
CA ASN A 75 52.42 -60.17 -57.58
C ASN A 75 53.18 -60.98 -56.54
N GLU A 76 53.90 -62.11 -56.92
CA GLU A 76 54.76 -62.83 -55.97
C GLU A 76 55.94 -61.95 -55.47
N LEU A 77 56.54 -61.14 -56.39
CA LEU A 77 57.59 -60.18 -56.04
C LEU A 77 57.04 -59.02 -55.15
N GLY A 78 55.87 -58.60 -55.54
CA GLY A 78 55.07 -57.58 -54.77
C GLY A 78 54.65 -58.07 -53.37
N GLU A 79 54.24 -59.35 -53.27
CA GLU A 79 53.96 -59.97 -52.00
C GLU A 79 55.19 -60.16 -51.10
N LYS A 80 56.32 -60.58 -51.67
CA LYS A 80 57.57 -60.65 -50.92
C LYS A 80 58.14 -59.28 -50.49
N MET A 81 57.96 -58.24 -51.35
CA MET A 81 58.28 -56.86 -50.96
C MET A 81 57.28 -56.32 -49.90
N THR A 82 55.97 -56.57 -50.07
CA THR A 82 54.93 -56.11 -49.09
C THR A 82 55.01 -56.89 -47.81
N ALA A 83 55.47 -58.18 -47.84
CA ALA A 83 55.73 -58.94 -46.62
C ALA A 83 56.90 -58.33 -45.77
N LYS A 84 58.00 -57.98 -46.44
CA LYS A 84 59.11 -57.27 -45.76
C LYS A 84 58.75 -55.86 -45.30
N VAL A 85 57.92 -55.13 -46.10
CA VAL A 85 57.45 -53.82 -45.69
C VAL A 85 56.49 -53.96 -44.49
N ARG A 86 55.59 -54.93 -44.47
CA ARG A 86 54.70 -55.24 -43.32
C ARG A 86 55.50 -55.67 -42.09
N GLU A 87 56.59 -56.34 -42.24
CA GLU A 87 57.51 -56.71 -41.15
C GLU A 87 58.22 -55.53 -40.57
N ILE A 88 58.70 -54.64 -41.44
CA ILE A 88 59.32 -53.32 -41.07
C ILE A 88 58.22 -52.43 -40.40
N ASP A 89 57.04 -52.38 -40.96
CA ASP A 89 55.95 -51.58 -40.39
C ASP A 89 55.48 -52.13 -39.00
N LYS A 90 55.51 -53.48 -38.82
CA LYS A 90 55.27 -54.06 -37.50
C LYS A 90 56.38 -53.70 -36.50
N ILE A 91 57.64 -53.69 -36.95
CA ILE A 91 58.79 -53.31 -36.11
C ILE A 91 58.70 -51.78 -35.83
N LYS A 92 58.42 -50.98 -36.85
CA LYS A 92 58.21 -49.55 -36.71
C LYS A 92 57.08 -49.20 -35.75
N SER A 93 55.91 -49.90 -35.92
CA SER A 93 54.78 -49.73 -35.03
C SER A 93 55.11 -50.17 -33.58
N ARG A 94 55.90 -51.26 -33.38
CA ARG A 94 56.33 -51.63 -32.05
C ARG A 94 57.29 -50.61 -31.42
N VAL A 95 58.26 -50.09 -32.25
CA VAL A 95 59.22 -49.09 -31.80
C VAL A 95 58.46 -47.76 -31.49
N GLN A 96 57.51 -47.39 -32.33
CA GLN A 96 56.68 -46.21 -32.07
C GLN A 96 55.83 -46.39 -30.80
N LEU A 97 55.24 -47.55 -30.61
CA LEU A 97 54.51 -47.87 -29.37
C LEU A 97 55.44 -47.84 -28.16
N PHE A 98 56.64 -48.38 -28.30
CA PHE A 98 57.60 -48.36 -27.18
C PHE A 98 58.15 -46.99 -26.89
N ALA A 99 58.40 -46.16 -27.91
CA ALA A 99 58.78 -44.76 -27.77
C ALA A 99 57.65 -43.94 -27.15
N SER A 100 56.41 -44.18 -27.58
CA SER A 100 55.19 -43.55 -26.99
C SER A 100 55.01 -43.90 -25.51
N ASN A 101 55.15 -45.22 -25.18
CA ASN A 101 55.06 -45.65 -23.81
C ASN A 101 56.19 -45.11 -22.91
N ALA A 102 57.42 -45.04 -23.43
CA ALA A 102 58.53 -44.45 -22.71
C ALA A 102 58.35 -42.95 -22.49
N SER A 103 57.88 -42.24 -23.53
CA SER A 103 57.53 -40.80 -23.40
C SER A 103 56.46 -40.57 -22.34
N GLN A 104 55.41 -41.40 -22.33
CA GLN A 104 54.32 -41.34 -21.31
C GLN A 104 54.84 -41.56 -19.90
N ILE A 105 55.76 -42.55 -19.71
CA ILE A 105 56.32 -42.80 -18.38
C ILE A 105 57.19 -41.62 -17.92
N ILE A 106 57.97 -41.01 -18.82
CA ILE A 106 58.81 -39.87 -18.48
C ILE A 106 57.97 -38.67 -18.15
N GLU A 107 56.94 -38.42 -18.94
CA GLU A 107 56.00 -37.31 -18.74
C GLU A 107 55.23 -37.46 -17.41
N PHE A 108 54.81 -38.68 -17.12
CA PHE A 108 54.18 -39.01 -15.84
C PHE A 108 55.12 -38.79 -14.64
N ARG A 109 56.39 -39.25 -14.73
CA ARG A 109 57.36 -39.06 -13.64
C ARG A 109 57.78 -37.60 -13.44
N ASN A 110 57.92 -36.82 -14.52
CA ASN A 110 58.19 -35.39 -14.41
C ASN A 110 57.02 -34.65 -13.80
N ALA A 111 55.79 -34.91 -14.26
CA ALA A 111 54.57 -34.31 -13.68
C ALA A 111 54.42 -34.72 -12.19
N PHE A 112 54.83 -35.91 -11.81
CA PHE A 112 54.82 -36.37 -10.42
C PHE A 112 55.80 -35.60 -9.53
N ILE A 113 57.02 -35.37 -9.98
CA ILE A 113 58.05 -34.57 -9.28
C ILE A 113 57.62 -33.14 -9.15
N ASP A 114 57.05 -32.55 -10.22
CA ASP A 114 56.54 -31.16 -10.24
C ASP A 114 55.31 -30.99 -9.34
N PHE A 115 54.43 -32.01 -9.29
CA PHE A 115 53.33 -32.06 -8.36
C PHE A 115 53.78 -32.02 -6.89
N GLU A 116 54.74 -32.91 -6.53
CA GLU A 116 55.27 -32.91 -5.16
C GLU A 116 55.96 -31.59 -4.79
N ALA A 117 56.68 -30.99 -5.72
CA ALA A 117 57.36 -29.71 -5.53
C ALA A 117 56.37 -28.58 -5.33
N ALA A 118 55.31 -28.51 -6.15
CA ALA A 118 54.23 -27.52 -6.04
C ALA A 118 53.47 -27.66 -4.69
N MET A 119 53.16 -28.89 -4.26
CA MET A 119 52.50 -29.15 -2.97
C MET A 119 53.39 -28.71 -1.80
N ARG A 120 54.69 -28.96 -1.82
CA ARG A 120 55.63 -28.51 -0.77
C ARG A 120 55.78 -26.98 -0.75
N GLN A 121 55.67 -26.30 -1.89
CA GLN A 121 55.67 -24.84 -2.01
C GLN A 121 54.32 -24.18 -1.69
N ARG A 122 53.26 -24.98 -1.38
CA ARG A 122 51.87 -24.54 -1.18
C ARG A 122 51.26 -23.82 -2.39
N ASN A 123 51.78 -24.11 -3.59
CA ASN A 123 51.21 -23.59 -4.84
C ASN A 123 50.13 -24.61 -5.33
N TYR A 124 48.97 -24.53 -4.76
CA TYR A 124 47.88 -25.49 -5.01
C TYR A 124 47.28 -25.39 -6.40
N GLU A 125 47.40 -24.23 -7.07
CA GLU A 125 46.93 -24.06 -8.43
C GLU A 125 47.80 -24.86 -9.44
N GLN A 126 49.14 -24.76 -9.31
CA GLN A 126 50.04 -25.56 -10.10
C GLN A 126 49.96 -27.04 -9.73
N ALA A 127 49.86 -27.36 -8.45
CA ALA A 127 49.67 -28.73 -8.00
C ALA A 127 48.40 -29.37 -8.57
N ALA A 128 47.30 -28.63 -8.63
CA ALA A 128 46.06 -29.09 -9.26
C ALA A 128 46.24 -29.41 -10.74
N HIS A 129 46.95 -28.55 -11.46
CA HIS A 129 47.25 -28.74 -12.89
C HIS A 129 48.06 -30.02 -13.12
N TYR A 130 49.14 -30.19 -12.36
CA TYR A 130 49.96 -31.42 -12.47
C TYR A 130 49.21 -32.68 -12.04
N LEU A 131 48.41 -32.61 -11.02
CA LEU A 131 47.60 -33.75 -10.60
C LEU A 131 46.54 -34.15 -11.63
N LEU A 132 45.97 -33.18 -12.34
CA LEU A 132 45.05 -33.42 -13.43
C LEU A 132 45.74 -34.16 -14.59
N ILE A 133 46.94 -33.74 -14.99
CA ILE A 133 47.77 -34.43 -15.98
C ILE A 133 48.10 -35.84 -15.52
N LEU A 134 48.44 -36.02 -14.23
CA LEU A 134 48.73 -37.34 -13.67
C LEU A 134 47.54 -38.26 -13.69
N LYS A 135 46.31 -37.75 -13.42
CA LYS A 135 45.08 -38.53 -13.48
C LYS A 135 44.70 -38.89 -14.92
N GLU A 136 44.84 -38.01 -15.87
CA GLU A 136 44.57 -38.27 -17.28
C GLU A 136 45.58 -39.32 -17.85
N THR A 137 46.84 -39.22 -17.47
CA THR A 137 47.90 -40.14 -17.95
C THR A 137 47.97 -41.43 -17.15
N LYS A 138 47.28 -41.51 -15.95
CA LYS A 138 47.34 -42.71 -15.07
C LYS A 138 46.88 -43.97 -15.75
N GLU A 139 45.80 -43.95 -16.52
CA GLU A 139 45.28 -45.12 -17.21
C GLU A 139 46.15 -45.56 -18.40
N SER A 140 46.80 -44.59 -19.05
CA SER A 140 47.69 -44.82 -20.19
C SER A 140 49.09 -45.26 -19.76
N ASN A 141 49.44 -45.08 -18.48
CA ASN A 141 50.77 -45.41 -17.99
C ASN A 141 50.91 -46.96 -17.79
N PRO A 142 51.88 -47.68 -18.50
CA PRO A 142 52.02 -49.08 -18.38
C PRO A 142 52.67 -49.54 -17.06
N ASP A 143 53.28 -48.62 -16.29
CA ASP A 143 53.96 -48.94 -15.04
C ASP A 143 53.02 -49.06 -13.87
N VAL A 144 52.75 -50.24 -13.39
CA VAL A 144 51.83 -50.49 -12.26
C VAL A 144 52.41 -49.93 -10.96
N THR A 145 53.67 -49.87 -10.77
CA THR A 145 54.30 -49.34 -9.55
C THR A 145 54.17 -47.85 -9.44
N ASP A 146 54.33 -47.12 -10.54
CA ASP A 146 54.06 -45.64 -10.58
C ASP A 146 52.63 -45.32 -10.32
N ARG A 147 51.68 -46.11 -10.84
CA ARG A 147 50.22 -45.90 -10.55
C ARG A 147 49.88 -46.14 -9.07
N MET A 148 50.46 -47.20 -8.45
CA MET A 148 50.28 -47.47 -7.01
C MET A 148 50.90 -46.36 -6.15
N ARG A 149 52.07 -45.88 -6.53
CA ARG A 149 52.77 -44.77 -5.85
C ARG A 149 51.91 -43.49 -5.86
N LEU A 150 51.34 -43.14 -7.02
CA LEU A 150 50.44 -41.98 -7.11
C LEU A 150 49.30 -42.11 -6.15
N ASN A 151 48.61 -43.22 -6.07
CA ASN A 151 47.52 -43.44 -5.17
C ASN A 151 47.92 -43.27 -3.68
N LEU A 152 49.09 -43.82 -3.27
CA LEU A 152 49.56 -43.66 -1.90
C LEU A 152 49.90 -42.21 -1.55
N VAL A 153 50.52 -41.47 -2.47
CA VAL A 153 50.89 -40.07 -2.29
C VAL A 153 49.65 -39.18 -2.35
N GLU A 154 48.68 -39.48 -3.21
CA GLU A 154 47.39 -38.77 -3.25
C GLU A 154 46.67 -38.90 -1.90
N GLU A 155 46.61 -40.09 -1.31
CA GLU A 155 46.00 -40.34 0.01
C GLU A 155 46.78 -39.66 1.17
N GLU A 156 48.09 -39.54 1.07
CA GLU A 156 48.90 -38.82 2.04
C GLU A 156 48.64 -37.31 1.95
N TRP A 157 48.57 -36.75 0.74
CA TRP A 157 48.28 -35.33 0.55
C TRP A 157 46.81 -35.00 0.88
N LYS A 158 45.87 -35.88 0.63
CA LYS A 158 44.50 -35.71 1.09
C LYS A 158 44.46 -35.56 2.62
N ARG A 159 45.19 -36.41 3.36
CA ARG A 159 45.30 -36.30 4.82
C ARG A 159 45.94 -34.98 5.27
N ASN A 160 47.01 -34.54 4.58
CA ASN A 160 47.67 -33.26 4.88
C ASN A 160 46.74 -32.07 4.61
N VAL A 161 46.06 -32.08 3.48
CA VAL A 161 45.08 -31.02 3.11
C VAL A 161 43.91 -31.04 4.09
N HIS A 162 43.42 -32.19 4.51
CA HIS A 162 42.39 -32.36 5.53
C HIS A 162 42.79 -31.71 6.86
N SER A 163 44.02 -31.98 7.35
CA SER A 163 44.50 -31.40 8.60
C SER A 163 44.66 -29.89 8.52
N LEU A 164 45.09 -29.35 7.36
CA LEU A 164 45.10 -27.90 7.12
C LEU A 164 43.71 -27.31 7.09
N PHE A 165 42.78 -27.95 6.40
CA PHE A 165 41.37 -27.53 6.32
C PHE A 165 40.72 -27.44 7.71
N THR A 166 40.87 -28.47 8.54
CA THR A 166 40.35 -28.51 9.90
C THR A 166 40.95 -27.40 10.78
N LEU A 167 42.25 -27.10 10.58
CA LEU A 167 42.95 -26.08 11.34
C LEU A 167 42.51 -24.67 10.92
N GLU A 168 42.34 -24.38 9.64
CA GLU A 168 41.90 -23.10 9.14
C GLU A 168 40.40 -22.82 9.45
N ILE A 169 39.56 -23.86 9.44
CA ILE A 169 38.18 -23.78 9.94
C ILE A 169 38.14 -23.37 11.41
N ALA A 170 38.97 -23.98 12.23
CA ALA A 170 39.04 -23.65 13.66
C ALA A 170 39.48 -22.20 13.90
N ARG A 171 40.28 -21.63 12.99
CA ARG A 171 40.73 -20.21 13.01
C ARG A 171 39.75 -19.25 12.37
N LYS A 172 38.78 -19.72 11.58
CA LYS A 172 37.87 -18.93 10.72
C LYS A 172 38.60 -18.11 9.65
N GLU A 173 39.75 -18.56 9.16
CA GLU A 173 40.53 -17.92 8.09
C GLU A 173 40.16 -18.48 6.72
N TYR A 174 39.03 -18.06 6.16
CA TYR A 174 38.51 -18.58 4.89
C TYR A 174 39.32 -18.14 3.66
N THR A 175 40.10 -17.08 3.77
CA THR A 175 40.99 -16.62 2.69
C THR A 175 42.06 -17.65 2.32
N ASN A 176 42.62 -18.36 3.32
CA ASN A 176 43.59 -19.40 3.10
C ASN A 176 42.96 -20.64 2.45
N LEU A 177 41.69 -20.92 2.73
CA LEU A 177 40.96 -22.04 2.15
C LEU A 177 40.70 -21.84 0.64
N GLN A 178 40.55 -20.62 0.16
CA GLN A 178 40.40 -20.32 -1.27
C GLN A 178 41.62 -20.77 -2.06
N SER A 179 42.82 -20.65 -1.49
CA SER A 179 44.04 -21.10 -2.15
C SER A 179 44.07 -22.61 -2.35
N ILE A 180 43.40 -23.40 -1.49
CA ILE A 180 43.37 -24.87 -1.56
C ILE A 180 42.26 -25.36 -2.53
N ALA A 181 41.29 -24.50 -2.89
CA ALA A 181 40.15 -24.88 -3.72
C ALA A 181 40.51 -25.57 -5.04
N PRO A 182 41.55 -25.16 -5.79
CA PRO A 182 41.95 -25.84 -7.05
C PRO A 182 42.30 -27.30 -6.84
N ILE A 183 43.06 -27.65 -5.79
CA ILE A 183 43.47 -29.02 -5.54
C ILE A 183 42.30 -29.88 -5.02
N LEU A 184 41.38 -29.29 -4.28
CA LEU A 184 40.18 -29.99 -3.79
C LEU A 184 39.29 -30.47 -4.95
N ARG A 185 39.16 -29.66 -5.99
CA ARG A 185 38.40 -30.05 -7.20
C ARG A 185 39.00 -31.27 -7.89
N VAL A 186 40.32 -31.34 -7.93
CA VAL A 186 41.02 -32.47 -8.58
C VAL A 186 41.01 -33.73 -7.73
N PHE A 187 40.98 -33.65 -6.40
CA PHE A 187 40.86 -34.81 -5.52
C PHE A 187 39.55 -35.60 -5.67
N GLY A 188 38.49 -34.93 -6.19
CA GLY A 188 37.23 -35.58 -6.52
C GLY A 188 36.08 -35.15 -5.61
N GLU A 189 34.87 -35.37 -6.11
CA GLU A 189 33.63 -34.94 -5.48
C GLU A 189 33.41 -35.61 -4.10
N GLU A 190 33.64 -36.89 -3.98
CA GLU A 190 33.46 -37.61 -2.70
C GLU A 190 34.30 -37.02 -1.56
N TYR A 191 35.56 -36.61 -1.88
CA TYR A 191 36.42 -35.99 -0.88
C TYR A 191 35.95 -34.62 -0.47
N GLN A 192 35.47 -33.85 -1.45
CA GLN A 192 34.87 -32.54 -1.19
C GLN A 192 33.62 -32.63 -0.31
N ILE A 193 32.74 -33.60 -0.58
CA ILE A 193 31.55 -33.86 0.23
C ILE A 193 31.97 -34.20 1.68
N THR A 194 32.97 -35.04 1.87
CA THR A 194 33.45 -35.42 3.21
C THR A 194 33.93 -34.18 4.00
N LEU A 195 34.73 -33.32 3.38
CA LEU A 195 35.20 -32.07 4.01
C LEU A 195 34.10 -31.11 4.32
N TYR A 196 33.16 -30.97 3.41
CA TYR A 196 31.98 -30.09 3.61
C TYR A 196 31.09 -30.59 4.75
N GLU A 197 30.84 -31.87 4.83
CA GLU A 197 30.07 -32.48 5.92
C GLU A 197 30.75 -32.31 7.28
N GLU A 198 32.07 -32.41 7.35
CA GLU A 198 32.82 -32.15 8.59
C GLU A 198 32.72 -30.68 9.01
N TRP A 199 32.87 -29.75 8.06
CA TRP A 199 32.64 -28.33 8.31
C TRP A 199 31.20 -28.11 8.79
N ALA A 200 30.21 -28.69 8.11
CA ALA A 200 28.80 -28.57 8.46
C ALA A 200 28.50 -29.12 9.86
N MET A 201 29.16 -30.23 10.27
CA MET A 201 29.01 -30.73 11.62
C MET A 201 29.62 -29.77 12.67
N THR A 202 30.78 -29.22 12.40
CA THR A 202 31.43 -28.22 13.29
C THR A 202 30.56 -27.01 13.49
N GLU A 203 29.98 -26.47 12.40
CA GLU A 203 29.07 -25.33 12.48
C GLU A 203 27.77 -25.67 13.21
N LYS A 204 27.20 -26.85 12.98
CA LYS A 204 26.02 -27.31 13.73
C LYS A 204 26.29 -27.40 15.23
N GLU A 205 27.47 -27.90 15.64
CA GLU A 205 27.85 -27.95 17.05
C GLU A 205 28.04 -26.55 17.64
N ARG A 206 28.57 -25.60 16.88
CA ARG A 206 28.69 -24.19 17.27
C ARG A 206 27.30 -23.55 17.49
N ILE A 207 26.39 -23.73 16.55
CA ILE A 207 25.02 -23.26 16.67
C ILE A 207 24.33 -23.89 17.88
N LYS A 208 24.52 -25.21 18.08
CA LYS A 208 23.99 -25.93 19.23
C LYS A 208 24.53 -25.41 20.56
N ALA A 209 25.81 -25.06 20.62
CA ALA A 209 26.43 -24.44 21.79
C ALA A 209 25.86 -23.04 22.08
N VAL A 210 25.56 -22.26 21.07
CA VAL A 210 24.85 -20.96 21.19
C VAL A 210 23.41 -21.14 21.67
N CYS A 211 22.75 -22.21 21.26
CA CYS A 211 21.35 -22.51 21.63
C CYS A 211 21.20 -23.10 23.05
N GLN A 212 22.12 -23.98 23.49
CA GLN A 212 21.98 -24.73 24.73
C GLN A 212 21.98 -23.93 26.03
N PRO A 213 22.85 -22.92 26.26
CA PRO A 213 22.88 -22.22 27.55
C PRO A 213 21.64 -21.38 27.82
N ARG A 214 20.87 -21.11 26.80
CA ARG A 214 19.76 -20.14 26.82
C ARG A 214 18.42 -20.73 27.24
N LEU A 215 18.37 -22.03 27.43
CA LEU A 215 17.21 -22.74 27.97
C LEU A 215 17.22 -22.85 29.50
N GLN A 216 18.33 -22.51 30.17
CA GLN A 216 18.54 -22.64 31.62
C GLN A 216 18.66 -21.24 32.27
N GLY A 217 17.82 -20.92 33.24
CA GLY A 217 17.85 -19.67 33.99
C GLY A 217 16.55 -18.87 34.00
N ARG A 218 16.48 -17.81 34.82
CA ARG A 218 15.43 -16.78 34.78
C ARG A 218 15.98 -15.59 34.00
N PHE A 219 15.34 -15.28 32.88
CA PHE A 219 15.75 -14.18 32.02
C PHE A 219 14.69 -13.09 32.04
N SER A 220 15.13 -11.84 31.88
CA SER A 220 14.21 -10.73 31.62
C SER A 220 13.65 -10.82 30.18
N ASN A 221 12.54 -10.17 29.90
CA ASN A 221 11.96 -10.19 28.56
C ASN A 221 12.90 -9.62 27.49
N LYS A 222 13.65 -8.56 27.84
CA LYS A 222 14.66 -7.96 26.93
C LYS A 222 15.77 -8.95 26.59
N GLU A 223 16.19 -9.75 27.56
CA GLU A 223 17.19 -10.82 27.35
C GLU A 223 16.65 -11.93 26.47
N LEU A 224 15.37 -12.30 26.58
CA LEU A 224 14.76 -13.31 25.70
C LEU A 224 14.70 -12.82 24.25
N ILE A 225 14.35 -11.56 24.01
CA ILE A 225 14.34 -10.95 22.67
C ILE A 225 15.77 -10.93 22.10
N GLN A 226 16.74 -10.51 22.89
CA GLN A 226 18.14 -10.49 22.49
C GLN A 226 18.65 -11.91 22.16
N GLN A 227 18.32 -12.90 22.97
CA GLN A 227 18.69 -14.30 22.72
C GLN A 227 18.14 -14.84 21.40
N LEU A 228 16.87 -14.53 21.11
CA LEU A 228 16.24 -14.94 19.85
C LEU A 228 16.96 -14.31 18.66
N THR A 229 17.28 -13.03 18.75
CA THR A 229 17.99 -12.29 17.70
C THR A 229 19.41 -12.85 17.49
N GLU A 230 20.13 -13.18 18.56
CA GLU A 230 21.48 -13.76 18.47
C GLU A 230 21.45 -15.16 17.81
N ILE A 231 20.43 -15.98 18.11
CA ILE A 231 20.26 -17.28 17.46
C ILE A 231 20.01 -17.10 15.96
N PHE A 232 19.08 -16.22 15.58
CA PHE A 232 18.78 -15.98 14.18
C PHE A 232 19.97 -15.42 13.40
N ASN A 233 20.71 -14.49 13.98
CA ASN A 233 21.92 -13.96 13.39
C ASN A 233 23.03 -15.03 13.25
N CYS A 234 23.18 -15.89 14.26
CA CYS A 234 24.15 -16.98 14.21
C CYS A 234 23.80 -17.97 13.09
N VAL A 235 22.54 -18.36 12.96
CA VAL A 235 22.05 -19.26 11.91
C VAL A 235 22.20 -18.64 10.54
N ALA A 236 21.76 -17.37 10.37
CA ALA A 236 21.87 -16.67 9.11
C ALA A 236 23.33 -16.51 8.67
N GLY A 237 24.23 -16.17 9.60
CA GLY A 237 25.65 -16.06 9.35
C GLY A 237 26.25 -17.40 8.91
N SER A 238 25.93 -18.50 9.60
CA SER A 238 26.43 -19.85 9.22
C SER A 238 25.93 -20.30 7.85
N ILE A 239 24.70 -19.95 7.46
CA ILE A 239 24.18 -20.24 6.12
C ILE A 239 24.88 -19.41 5.06
N GLN A 240 25.13 -18.13 5.30
CA GLN A 240 25.90 -17.26 4.39
C GLN A 240 27.35 -17.75 4.26
N GLU A 241 27.98 -18.17 5.37
CA GLU A 241 29.31 -18.80 5.33
C GLU A 241 29.30 -20.09 4.49
N SER A 242 28.27 -20.92 4.65
CA SER A 242 28.07 -22.12 3.81
C SER A 242 27.92 -21.79 2.32
N GLU A 243 27.11 -20.79 1.97
CA GLU A 243 26.96 -20.33 0.59
C GLU A 243 28.29 -19.86 0.01
N GLN A 244 29.07 -19.10 0.76
CA GLN A 244 30.40 -18.65 0.33
C GLN A 244 31.37 -19.80 0.16
N MET A 245 31.37 -20.77 1.09
CA MET A 245 32.20 -21.97 1.01
C MET A 245 31.87 -22.78 -0.25
N LEU A 246 30.60 -22.98 -0.56
CA LEU A 246 30.17 -23.70 -1.76
C LEU A 246 30.55 -22.96 -3.04
N LEU A 247 30.35 -21.64 -3.10
CA LEU A 247 30.68 -20.84 -4.29
C LEU A 247 32.19 -20.74 -4.55
N GLN A 248 32.99 -20.62 -3.49
CA GLN A 248 34.43 -20.32 -3.64
C GLN A 248 35.32 -21.55 -3.57
N ILE A 249 34.93 -22.57 -2.80
CA ILE A 249 35.78 -23.73 -2.50
C ILE A 249 35.19 -25.00 -3.11
N PHE A 250 33.90 -25.28 -2.88
CA PHE A 250 33.23 -26.54 -3.23
C PHE A 250 32.20 -26.33 -4.36
N CYS A 251 32.64 -25.89 -5.54
CA CYS A 251 31.78 -25.40 -6.62
C CYS A 251 30.73 -26.37 -7.19
N GLU A 252 30.77 -27.68 -6.84
CA GLU A 252 29.94 -28.73 -7.47
C GLU A 252 29.10 -29.55 -6.49
N ILE A 253 29.05 -29.17 -5.20
CA ILE A 253 28.37 -29.97 -4.17
C ILE A 253 26.98 -29.47 -3.87
N ASP A 254 26.01 -30.36 -3.92
CA ASP A 254 24.61 -30.12 -3.54
C ASP A 254 24.37 -30.32 -2.02
N GLY A 255 25.21 -29.67 -1.20
CA GLY A 255 25.21 -29.81 0.26
C GLY A 255 24.38 -28.74 1.00
N LEU A 256 24.12 -27.62 0.37
CA LEU A 256 23.49 -26.44 1.00
C LEU A 256 22.09 -26.74 1.53
N GLU A 257 21.28 -27.48 0.77
CA GLU A 257 19.91 -27.82 1.16
C GLU A 257 19.88 -28.65 2.47
N ARG A 258 20.69 -29.71 2.55
CA ARG A 258 20.76 -30.58 3.73
C ARG A 258 21.25 -29.81 4.96
N PHE A 259 22.26 -28.95 4.78
CA PHE A 259 22.78 -28.13 5.86
C PHE A 259 21.73 -27.14 6.35
N THR A 260 21.16 -26.36 5.44
CA THR A 260 20.13 -25.33 5.74
C THR A 260 18.93 -25.95 6.44
N LYS A 261 18.42 -27.08 5.93
CA LYS A 261 17.29 -27.81 6.51
C LYS A 261 17.58 -28.31 7.92
N SER A 262 18.73 -28.88 8.13
CA SER A 262 19.15 -29.41 9.44
C SER A 262 19.39 -28.31 10.49
N VAL A 263 19.95 -27.17 10.07
CA VAL A 263 20.18 -26.02 10.95
C VAL A 263 18.85 -25.33 11.27
N TYR A 264 17.93 -25.26 10.30
CA TYR A 264 16.59 -24.73 10.49
C TYR A 264 15.80 -25.55 11.52
N GLU A 265 15.71 -26.87 11.35
CA GLU A 265 15.01 -27.76 12.28
C GLU A 265 15.53 -27.64 13.73
N MET A 266 16.83 -27.46 13.89
CA MET A 266 17.45 -27.33 15.21
C MET A 266 17.14 -25.95 15.83
N SER A 267 17.27 -24.88 15.05
CA SER A 267 17.04 -23.51 15.53
C SER A 267 15.56 -23.21 15.76
N GLU A 268 14.67 -23.79 14.96
CA GLU A 268 13.23 -23.69 15.07
C GLU A 268 12.72 -24.14 16.45
N LEU A 269 13.13 -25.31 16.89
CA LEU A 269 12.73 -25.86 18.19
C LEU A 269 13.18 -24.96 19.35
N VAL A 270 14.38 -24.38 19.27
CA VAL A 270 14.89 -23.49 20.30
C VAL A 270 14.18 -22.16 20.29
N ALA A 271 13.97 -21.59 19.10
CA ALA A 271 13.20 -20.34 18.94
C ALA A 271 11.77 -20.50 19.45
N ALA A 272 11.09 -21.59 19.09
CA ALA A 272 9.75 -21.91 19.61
C ALA A 272 9.70 -21.94 21.13
N ARG A 273 10.68 -22.60 21.79
CA ARG A 273 10.76 -22.66 23.26
C ARG A 273 11.01 -21.30 23.89
N ILE A 274 11.82 -20.43 23.29
CA ILE A 274 12.06 -19.07 23.78
C ILE A 274 10.75 -18.27 23.68
N LEU A 275 10.05 -18.33 22.57
CA LEU A 275 8.76 -17.65 22.38
C LEU A 275 7.68 -18.19 23.35
N GLN A 276 7.60 -19.52 23.54
CA GLN A 276 6.68 -20.11 24.52
C GLN A 276 6.97 -19.61 25.93
N ARG A 277 8.25 -19.50 26.29
CA ARG A 277 8.68 -18.97 27.57
C ARG A 277 8.31 -17.50 27.75
N TYR A 278 8.50 -16.69 26.69
CA TYR A 278 8.06 -15.29 26.70
C TYR A 278 6.54 -15.19 26.94
N ILE A 279 5.74 -15.98 26.22
CA ILE A 279 4.28 -16.05 26.39
C ILE A 279 3.91 -16.45 27.82
N GLN A 280 4.59 -17.43 28.40
CA GLN A 280 4.36 -17.89 29.78
C GLN A 280 4.76 -16.84 30.82
N GLN A 281 5.90 -16.15 30.65
CA GLN A 281 6.37 -15.12 31.60
C GLN A 281 5.46 -13.90 31.62
N ARG A 282 4.87 -13.53 30.46
CA ARG A 282 3.91 -12.43 30.36
C ARG A 282 2.51 -12.82 30.83
N ASP A 283 2.28 -14.12 31.00
CA ASP A 283 0.98 -14.69 31.42
C ASP A 283 -0.22 -14.18 30.61
N PHE A 284 -0.04 -14.10 29.27
CA PHE A 284 -1.05 -13.55 28.37
C PHE A 284 -2.41 -14.28 28.49
N LYS A 285 -2.41 -15.57 28.73
CA LYS A 285 -3.64 -16.37 28.89
C LYS A 285 -4.46 -15.95 30.12
N ALA A 286 -3.81 -15.76 31.26
CA ALA A 286 -4.51 -15.32 32.47
C ALA A 286 -4.99 -13.87 32.34
N ARG A 287 -4.20 -13.00 31.72
CA ARG A 287 -4.62 -11.62 31.44
C ARG A 287 -5.82 -11.57 30.50
N MET A 288 -5.81 -12.32 29.41
CA MET A 288 -6.94 -12.43 28.51
C MET A 288 -8.22 -12.89 29.24
N THR A 289 -8.13 -13.89 30.11
CA THR A 289 -9.28 -14.37 30.89
C THR A 289 -9.76 -13.35 31.94
N SER A 290 -8.84 -12.63 32.58
CA SER A 290 -9.17 -11.59 33.57
C SER A 290 -9.85 -10.39 32.91
N THR A 291 -9.40 -9.97 31.72
CA THR A 291 -9.98 -8.87 30.96
C THR A 291 -11.38 -9.22 30.46
N LEU A 292 -11.60 -10.45 29.98
CA LEU A 292 -12.93 -10.95 29.59
C LEU A 292 -13.92 -10.96 30.76
N GLN A 293 -13.43 -11.19 32.00
CA GLN A 293 -14.26 -11.10 33.21
C GLN A 293 -14.51 -9.65 33.63
N SER A 294 -13.53 -8.75 33.40
CA SER A 294 -13.64 -7.33 33.72
C SER A 294 -14.59 -6.60 32.75
N THR A 295 -14.61 -6.96 31.47
CA THR A 295 -15.55 -6.38 30.47
C THR A 295 -17.02 -6.66 30.86
N LYS A 296 -17.29 -7.76 31.55
CA LYS A 296 -18.59 -7.99 32.15
C LYS A 296 -18.88 -7.08 33.39
N ARG A 297 -17.83 -6.54 34.03
CA ARG A 297 -17.90 -5.63 35.19
C ARG A 297 -17.90 -4.15 34.81
N ILE A 298 -17.47 -3.75 33.60
CA ILE A 298 -17.41 -2.33 33.14
C ILE A 298 -18.82 -1.71 33.13
N LYS A 299 -19.89 -2.46 32.93
CA LYS A 299 -21.26 -1.96 33.17
C LYS A 299 -21.53 -1.49 34.60
N VAL A 300 -20.65 -1.82 35.56
CA VAL A 300 -20.76 -1.43 36.99
C VAL A 300 -19.84 -0.22 37.31
N VAL A 301 -18.82 0.05 36.52
CA VAL A 301 -17.79 1.11 36.77
C VAL A 301 -18.26 2.50 36.35
N GLU A 302 -19.33 2.64 35.57
CA GLU A 302 -19.95 3.98 35.36
C GLU A 302 -20.40 4.65 36.66
N SER A 303 -20.54 3.90 37.72
CA SER A 303 -20.90 4.42 39.06
C SER A 303 -19.71 4.83 39.95
N LEU A 304 -18.48 4.52 39.59
CA LEU A 304 -17.26 4.78 40.40
C LEU A 304 -16.36 5.94 39.88
N LYS A 305 -16.87 6.76 38.93
CA LYS A 305 -16.12 7.90 38.33
C LYS A 305 -15.86 9.10 39.25
N LYS A 306 -15.88 8.95 40.55
CA LYS A 306 -15.75 10.10 41.50
C LYS A 306 -14.48 10.21 42.30
N GLU A 307 -13.49 9.33 42.14
CA GLU A 307 -12.22 9.44 42.89
C GLU A 307 -10.98 9.20 42.05
N GLY A 308 -10.24 10.25 41.82
CA GLY A 308 -8.79 10.44 41.68
C GLY A 308 -7.86 9.30 41.25
N LYS A 309 -8.09 8.62 40.12
CA LYS A 309 -7.20 7.54 39.57
C LYS A 309 -6.66 7.79 38.17
N GLN A 310 -6.34 9.02 37.82
CA GLN A 310 -5.83 9.38 36.50
C GLN A 310 -4.42 8.79 36.22
N GLU A 311 -3.50 8.88 37.19
CA GLU A 311 -2.14 8.35 37.06
C GLU A 311 -2.05 6.83 36.86
N SER A 312 -3.00 6.05 37.40
CA SER A 312 -2.99 4.59 37.27
C SER A 312 -3.38 4.09 35.89
N VAL A 313 -4.17 4.86 35.15
CA VAL A 313 -4.67 4.48 33.82
C VAL A 313 -3.63 4.82 32.74
N GLU A 314 -2.96 5.94 32.86
CA GLU A 314 -1.87 6.32 31.93
C GLU A 314 -0.70 5.34 32.01
N THR A 315 -0.37 4.86 33.22
CA THR A 315 0.69 3.86 33.41
C THR A 315 0.30 2.51 32.83
N GLU A 316 -0.95 2.10 32.90
CA GLU A 316 -1.44 0.86 32.33
C GLU A 316 -1.43 0.89 30.79
N PHE A 317 -1.82 2.02 30.21
CA PHE A 317 -1.80 2.25 28.78
C PHE A 317 -0.37 2.24 28.20
N ALA A 318 0.56 2.86 28.88
CA ALA A 318 1.98 2.85 28.52
C ALA A 318 2.57 1.44 28.56
N LEU A 319 2.21 0.64 29.59
CA LEU A 319 2.62 -0.76 29.70
C LEU A 319 2.07 -1.62 28.55
N TRP A 320 0.85 -1.39 28.10
CA TRP A 320 0.27 -2.13 26.98
C TRP A 320 0.97 -1.79 25.67
N ASN A 321 1.26 -0.53 25.42
CA ASN A 321 2.03 -0.11 24.24
C ASN A 321 3.41 -0.74 24.22
N GLU A 322 4.16 -0.73 25.33
CA GLU A 322 5.48 -1.36 25.44
C GLU A 322 5.40 -2.87 25.14
N GLN A 323 4.37 -3.55 25.63
CA GLN A 323 4.17 -4.99 25.39
C GLN A 323 3.83 -5.30 23.93
N LEU A 324 2.99 -4.47 23.29
CA LEU A 324 2.66 -4.60 21.88
C LEU A 324 3.87 -4.35 20.99
N ASP A 325 4.70 -3.39 21.33
CA ASP A 325 5.96 -3.13 20.62
C ASP A 325 6.94 -4.30 20.76
N GLU A 326 7.06 -4.89 21.95
CA GLU A 326 7.86 -6.12 22.16
C GLU A 326 7.35 -7.29 21.32
N MET A 327 6.03 -7.52 21.29
CA MET A 327 5.42 -8.59 20.48
C MET A 327 5.60 -8.33 18.98
N ALA A 328 5.45 -7.09 18.54
CA ALA A 328 5.66 -6.71 17.14
C ALA A 328 7.11 -6.98 16.71
N LEU A 329 8.09 -6.64 17.52
CA LEU A 329 9.50 -6.94 17.26
C LEU A 329 9.78 -8.43 17.19
N LEU A 330 9.23 -9.24 18.09
CA LEU A 330 9.38 -10.69 18.08
C LEU A 330 8.80 -11.29 16.80
N LEU A 331 7.61 -10.85 16.40
CA LEU A 331 6.96 -11.27 15.16
C LEU A 331 7.79 -10.86 13.95
N GLN A 332 8.30 -9.63 13.91
CA GLN A 332 9.12 -9.10 12.83
C GLN A 332 10.41 -9.91 12.65
N TYR A 333 11.15 -10.15 13.75
CA TYR A 333 12.39 -10.93 13.70
C TYR A 333 12.15 -12.36 13.24
N THR A 334 11.10 -12.98 13.76
CA THR A 334 10.76 -14.36 13.38
C THR A 334 10.33 -14.44 11.92
N GLN A 335 9.53 -13.48 11.45
CA GLN A 335 9.06 -13.45 10.07
C GLN A 335 10.20 -13.14 9.09
N THR A 336 11.13 -12.28 9.48
CA THR A 336 12.34 -11.99 8.70
C THR A 336 13.21 -13.24 8.60
N PHE A 337 13.37 -13.97 9.69
CA PHE A 337 14.11 -15.23 9.70
C PHE A 337 13.43 -16.30 8.85
N GLU A 338 12.13 -16.50 8.97
CA GLU A 338 11.39 -17.47 8.14
C GLU A 338 11.49 -17.12 6.65
N ARG A 339 11.35 -15.85 6.27
CA ARG A 339 11.56 -15.38 4.88
C ARG A 339 12.97 -15.68 4.38
N PHE A 340 13.97 -15.40 5.21
CA PHE A 340 15.36 -15.69 4.87
C PHE A 340 15.56 -17.19 4.60
N MET A 341 14.93 -18.04 5.41
CA MET A 341 15.01 -19.49 5.25
C MET A 341 14.25 -20.01 4.03
N HIS A 342 13.03 -19.49 3.80
CA HIS A 342 12.22 -19.87 2.63
C HIS A 342 12.89 -19.56 1.31
N LEU A 343 13.50 -18.38 1.18
CA LEU A 343 14.24 -17.99 -0.03
C LEU A 343 15.40 -18.92 -0.37
N ARG A 344 15.88 -19.71 0.60
CA ARG A 344 17.00 -20.63 0.42
C ARG A 344 16.59 -22.09 0.30
N ILE A 345 15.45 -22.46 0.84
CA ILE A 345 14.92 -23.84 0.79
C ILE A 345 14.06 -24.05 -0.47
N GLU A 346 13.16 -23.11 -0.80
CA GLU A 346 12.25 -23.25 -1.95
C GLU A 346 12.91 -23.32 -3.33
N PRO A 347 13.98 -22.55 -3.67
CA PRO A 347 14.61 -22.67 -4.98
C PRO A 347 15.22 -24.03 -5.26
N LEU A 348 15.52 -24.80 -4.22
CA LEU A 348 16.15 -26.12 -4.29
C LEU A 348 15.12 -27.22 -4.55
N ASP A 349 13.90 -27.07 -4.06
CA ASP A 349 12.79 -28.00 -4.30
C ASP A 349 12.23 -27.91 -5.74
N PHE A 350 12.37 -26.77 -6.44
CA PHE A 350 11.91 -26.63 -7.84
C PHE A 350 12.64 -27.53 -8.85
N LYS A 351 13.84 -28.04 -8.51
CA LYS A 351 14.57 -29.01 -9.36
C LYS A 351 14.06 -30.44 -9.28
N LYS A 352 13.17 -30.75 -8.33
CA LYS A 352 12.60 -32.09 -8.09
C LYS A 352 11.10 -32.21 -8.37
N VAL A 353 10.54 -31.29 -9.18
CA VAL A 353 9.08 -31.28 -9.41
C VAL A 353 8.68 -32.28 -10.50
N ASP A 354 7.92 -33.33 -10.12
CA ASP A 354 6.64 -33.60 -10.82
C ASP A 354 5.65 -34.49 -10.04
N THR A 355 5.83 -34.83 -8.76
CA THR A 355 4.93 -35.82 -8.15
C THR A 355 4.23 -35.46 -6.83
N ASP A 356 4.65 -34.48 -6.03
CA ASP A 356 4.05 -34.31 -4.69
C ASP A 356 3.81 -32.88 -4.21
N ARG A 357 2.89 -32.16 -4.88
CA ARG A 357 2.35 -30.89 -4.33
C ARG A 357 1.63 -31.04 -2.98
N LYS A 358 1.21 -32.24 -2.62
CA LYS A 358 0.52 -32.52 -1.34
C LYS A 358 1.43 -32.72 -0.15
N SER A 359 2.69 -33.08 -0.35
CA SER A 359 3.64 -33.29 0.74
C SER A 359 4.27 -31.99 1.27
N SER A 360 4.38 -30.97 0.45
CA SER A 360 4.91 -29.64 0.84
C SER A 360 3.94 -28.88 1.78
N GLU A 361 2.63 -28.92 1.53
CA GLU A 361 1.62 -28.29 2.41
C GLU A 361 1.53 -28.99 3.78
N ILE A 362 1.75 -30.30 3.86
CA ILE A 362 1.69 -31.06 5.10
C ILE A 362 2.96 -30.81 5.96
N ALA A 363 4.13 -30.66 5.34
CA ALA A 363 5.38 -30.35 6.04
C ALA A 363 5.40 -28.92 6.63
N THR A 364 4.76 -27.96 5.98
CA THR A 364 4.63 -26.57 6.47
C THR A 364 3.65 -26.42 7.63
N GLN A 365 2.71 -27.32 7.82
CA GLN A 365 1.72 -27.25 8.92
C GLN A 365 2.22 -27.76 10.28
N GLN A 366 3.34 -28.46 10.36
CA GLN A 366 3.84 -29.09 11.59
C GLN A 366 4.98 -28.34 12.29
N CYS A 367 5.43 -27.20 11.79
CA CYS A 367 6.51 -26.40 12.39
C CYS A 367 6.05 -25.78 13.73
N GLU A 368 6.74 -26.14 14.83
CA GLU A 368 6.40 -25.71 16.19
C GLU A 368 6.61 -24.21 16.38
N LEU A 369 7.60 -23.63 15.69
CA LEU A 369 7.85 -22.20 15.67
C LEU A 369 6.66 -21.48 15.06
N ARG A 370 6.20 -21.88 13.89
CA ARG A 370 5.06 -21.25 13.19
C ARG A 370 3.80 -21.29 14.05
N ARG A 371 3.52 -22.43 14.71
CA ARG A 371 2.39 -22.54 15.62
C ARG A 371 2.50 -21.57 16.80
N THR A 372 3.70 -21.43 17.38
CA THR A 372 3.93 -20.50 18.50
C THR A 372 3.85 -19.03 18.04
N VAL A 373 4.36 -18.73 16.85
CA VAL A 373 4.23 -17.40 16.22
C VAL A 373 2.76 -17.05 15.98
N GLN A 374 1.96 -18.00 15.49
CA GLN A 374 0.53 -17.78 15.29
C GLN A 374 -0.24 -17.59 16.60
N GLU A 375 0.15 -18.30 17.68
CA GLU A 375 -0.38 -18.05 19.01
C GLU A 375 -0.01 -16.64 19.51
N LEU A 376 1.24 -16.19 19.32
CA LEU A 376 1.69 -14.85 19.67
C LEU A 376 0.96 -13.76 18.86
N ALA A 377 0.76 -13.98 17.55
CA ALA A 377 -0.01 -13.10 16.68
C ALA A 377 -1.48 -12.97 17.15
N GLY A 378 -2.07 -14.07 17.63
CA GLY A 378 -3.39 -14.05 18.23
C GLY A 378 -3.46 -13.19 19.49
N PHE A 379 -2.47 -13.28 20.37
CA PHE A 379 -2.37 -12.40 21.54
C PHE A 379 -2.15 -10.94 21.14
N TYR A 380 -1.30 -10.69 20.16
CA TYR A 380 -1.07 -9.35 19.64
C TYR A 380 -2.37 -8.70 19.17
N CYS A 381 -3.13 -9.37 18.31
CA CYS A 381 -4.42 -8.88 17.83
C CYS A 381 -5.41 -8.63 19.00
N TYR A 382 -5.47 -9.54 19.98
CA TYR A 382 -6.32 -9.37 21.14
C TYR A 382 -5.96 -8.11 21.96
N PHE A 383 -4.69 -7.88 22.23
CA PHE A 383 -4.27 -6.72 23.01
C PHE A 383 -4.36 -5.42 22.21
N GLU A 384 -4.20 -5.45 20.88
CA GLU A 384 -4.51 -4.30 20.03
C GLU A 384 -5.99 -3.91 20.08
N ASP A 385 -6.89 -4.89 20.04
CA ASP A 385 -8.32 -4.65 20.21
C ASP A 385 -8.64 -3.99 21.56
N GLN A 386 -8.06 -4.50 22.66
CA GLN A 386 -8.24 -3.93 23.99
C GLN A 386 -7.67 -2.51 24.08
N LEU A 387 -6.46 -2.27 23.54
CA LEU A 387 -5.82 -0.96 23.51
C LEU A 387 -6.69 0.06 22.76
N LEU A 388 -7.12 -0.27 21.55
CA LEU A 388 -7.91 0.61 20.68
C LEU A 388 -9.29 0.89 21.29
N THR A 389 -9.98 -0.14 21.81
CA THR A 389 -11.29 0.02 22.44
C THR A 389 -11.20 0.88 23.71
N GLN A 390 -10.19 0.65 24.53
CA GLN A 390 -9.98 1.44 25.74
C GLN A 390 -9.56 2.87 25.40
N ALA A 391 -8.63 3.07 24.46
CA ALA A 391 -8.22 4.40 24.00
C ALA A 391 -9.41 5.20 23.49
N ALA A 392 -10.26 4.60 22.65
CA ALA A 392 -11.44 5.26 22.12
C ALA A 392 -12.45 5.63 23.23
N SER A 393 -12.68 4.73 24.20
CA SER A 393 -13.56 4.99 25.33
C SER A 393 -13.01 6.10 26.23
N GLN A 394 -11.71 6.14 26.43
CA GLN A 394 -11.01 7.13 27.24
C GLN A 394 -11.02 8.50 26.57
N ALA A 395 -10.71 8.55 25.28
CA ALA A 395 -10.75 9.77 24.48
C ALA A 395 -12.12 10.45 24.56
N PHE A 396 -13.22 9.71 24.45
CA PHE A 396 -14.56 10.27 24.65
C PHE A 396 -14.89 10.64 26.10
N SER A 397 -14.24 10.05 27.08
CA SER A 397 -14.47 10.37 28.51
C SER A 397 -13.77 11.64 28.94
N TRP A 398 -12.64 11.97 28.35
CA TRP A 398 -11.80 13.14 28.61
C TRP A 398 -11.88 14.19 27.49
N GLU A 399 -12.85 14.03 26.63
CA GLU A 399 -13.04 14.87 25.48
C GLU A 399 -13.14 16.36 25.87
N GLU A 400 -12.34 17.16 25.21
CA GLU A 400 -12.36 18.62 25.29
C GLU A 400 -12.48 19.20 23.90
N THR A 401 -13.05 20.40 23.79
CA THR A 401 -13.07 21.12 22.52
C THR A 401 -11.70 21.75 22.32
N ALA A 402 -10.97 21.37 21.30
CA ALA A 402 -9.64 21.89 20.95
C ALA A 402 -9.59 23.42 20.83
N TYR A 403 -10.73 24.06 20.60
CA TYR A 403 -10.91 25.52 20.54
C TYR A 403 -10.59 26.24 21.87
N THR A 404 -10.80 25.63 23.03
CA THR A 404 -10.58 26.28 24.33
C THR A 404 -9.12 26.31 24.77
N SER A 405 -8.30 25.33 24.34
CA SER A 405 -6.89 25.26 24.66
C SER A 405 -6.04 26.25 23.85
N ASN A 406 -6.39 26.54 22.60
CA ASN A 406 -5.63 27.44 21.75
C ASN A 406 -5.81 28.93 22.05
N ILE A 407 -6.95 29.36 22.60
CA ILE A 407 -7.17 30.77 22.99
C ILE A 407 -6.47 31.12 24.31
N ALA A 408 -6.40 30.17 25.25
CA ALA A 408 -5.70 30.38 26.51
C ALA A 408 -4.18 30.30 26.39
N THR A 409 -3.67 29.49 25.44
CA THR A 409 -2.22 29.33 25.21
C THR A 409 -1.64 30.34 24.23
N ALA A 410 -2.43 30.93 23.34
CA ALA A 410 -1.96 31.99 22.44
C ALA A 410 -1.56 33.28 23.15
N GLN A 411 -2.00 33.48 24.38
CA GLN A 411 -1.52 34.59 25.22
C GLN A 411 -0.28 34.27 26.03
N ASN A 412 0.17 32.99 26.15
CA ASN A 412 1.29 32.59 27.01
C ASN A 412 2.31 31.64 26.35
N ALA A 413 2.23 31.30 25.09
CA ALA A 413 3.18 30.40 24.45
C ALA A 413 3.95 31.08 23.30
N SER A 414 4.91 31.92 23.73
CA SER A 414 6.20 31.96 23.03
C SER A 414 7.02 30.75 23.51
N ASN A 415 7.25 29.76 22.64
CA ASN A 415 8.06 28.55 22.82
C ASN A 415 7.32 27.29 23.31
N THR A 416 6.79 26.54 22.40
CA THR A 416 7.14 25.11 22.22
C THR A 416 6.47 24.58 20.95
N ALA A 417 7.32 24.17 20.01
CA ALA A 417 6.94 23.59 18.74
C ALA A 417 6.46 22.14 18.94
N VAL A 418 5.17 21.90 18.80
CA VAL A 418 4.65 20.63 18.26
C VAL A 418 3.36 20.96 17.49
N SER A 419 3.52 21.44 16.28
CA SER A 419 2.45 21.46 15.29
C SER A 419 3.01 20.83 14.02
N ILE A 420 2.79 19.55 13.89
CA ILE A 420 3.02 18.83 12.63
C ILE A 420 1.63 18.46 12.15
N LEU A 421 1.02 19.35 11.41
CA LEU A 421 0.10 19.16 10.30
C LEU A 421 -0.56 20.53 10.03
N SER A 422 0.11 21.33 9.20
CA SER A 422 -0.45 22.57 8.67
C SER A 422 -1.43 22.25 7.55
N VAL A 423 -2.71 22.35 7.85
CA VAL A 423 -3.75 22.62 6.87
C VAL A 423 -4.30 24.00 7.15
N ASP A 424 -4.47 24.79 6.11
CA ASP A 424 -4.85 26.19 6.04
C ASP A 424 -5.48 26.82 7.30
N ASN A 425 -5.00 28.01 7.67
CA ASN A 425 -5.19 28.80 8.88
C ASN A 425 -6.62 29.17 9.32
N ALA A 426 -7.62 28.32 9.15
CA ALA A 426 -8.95 28.49 9.72
C ALA A 426 -9.14 27.53 10.88
N THR A 427 -8.87 28.01 12.12
CA THR A 427 -9.11 27.25 13.36
C THR A 427 -10.61 27.13 13.62
N PHE A 428 -11.17 25.98 13.30
CA PHE A 428 -12.53 25.61 13.67
C PHE A 428 -12.53 24.56 14.80
N PRO A 429 -13.54 24.52 15.66
CA PRO A 429 -13.57 23.62 16.79
C PRO A 429 -13.81 22.18 16.35
N VAL A 430 -12.92 21.29 16.81
CA VAL A 430 -12.97 19.82 16.61
C VAL A 430 -12.87 19.16 17.97
N SER A 431 -13.46 18.00 18.13
CA SER A 431 -13.31 17.18 19.35
C SER A 431 -11.87 16.63 19.46
N SER A 432 -11.23 16.78 20.62
CA SER A 432 -9.92 16.19 20.88
C SER A 432 -9.92 14.67 20.78
N ALA A 433 -11.07 14.03 21.00
CA ALA A 433 -11.21 12.59 20.87
C ALA A 433 -10.91 12.08 19.46
N VAL A 434 -11.13 12.91 18.42
CA VAL A 434 -10.79 12.52 17.03
C VAL A 434 -9.28 12.35 16.90
N ASP A 435 -8.50 13.34 17.32
CA ASP A 435 -7.04 13.31 17.21
C ASP A 435 -6.45 12.13 18.00
N GLU A 436 -6.93 11.90 19.21
CA GLU A 436 -6.46 10.83 20.09
C GLU A 436 -6.76 9.45 19.50
N ILE A 437 -8.00 9.20 19.07
CA ILE A 437 -8.43 7.91 18.52
C ILE A 437 -7.66 7.61 17.23
N PHE A 438 -7.56 8.57 16.31
CA PHE A 438 -6.91 8.35 15.02
C PHE A 438 -5.38 8.29 15.15
N TYR A 439 -4.79 8.97 16.13
CA TYR A 439 -3.38 8.81 16.47
C TYR A 439 -3.05 7.39 16.92
N VAL A 440 -3.84 6.83 17.84
CA VAL A 440 -3.65 5.45 18.30
C VAL A 440 -3.92 4.45 17.16
N ALA A 441 -4.98 4.65 16.38
CA ALA A 441 -5.31 3.82 15.22
C ALA A 441 -4.18 3.80 14.17
N LYS A 442 -3.59 4.97 13.88
CA LYS A 442 -2.46 5.09 12.96
C LYS A 442 -1.22 4.34 13.48
N ASN A 443 -0.87 4.54 14.75
CA ASN A 443 0.28 3.87 15.35
C ASN A 443 0.09 2.35 15.39
N SER A 444 -1.11 1.87 15.72
CA SER A 444 -1.48 0.47 15.68
C SER A 444 -1.37 -0.11 14.26
N ALA A 445 -1.86 0.60 13.25
CA ALA A 445 -1.75 0.19 11.86
C ALA A 445 -0.28 0.06 11.41
N VAL A 446 0.54 1.07 11.65
CA VAL A 446 1.98 1.04 11.31
C VAL A 446 2.71 -0.08 12.05
N ARG A 447 2.45 -0.24 13.35
CA ARG A 447 3.04 -1.31 14.17
C ARG A 447 2.65 -2.69 13.67
N SER A 448 1.40 -2.89 13.29
CA SER A 448 0.91 -4.16 12.76
C SER A 448 1.57 -4.56 11.45
N LEU A 449 1.78 -3.60 10.52
CA LEU A 449 2.54 -3.84 9.29
C LEU A 449 4.00 -4.19 9.58
N ALA A 450 4.61 -3.51 10.56
CA ALA A 450 6.01 -3.74 10.94
C ALA A 450 6.24 -5.17 11.47
N THR A 451 5.21 -5.89 11.93
CA THR A 451 5.32 -7.30 12.31
C THR A 451 5.78 -8.19 11.15
N GLY A 452 5.50 -7.80 9.89
CA GLY A 452 5.75 -8.59 8.69
C GLY A 452 4.91 -9.87 8.58
N HIS A 453 3.99 -10.12 9.54
CA HIS A 453 3.11 -11.29 9.57
C HIS A 453 1.75 -10.93 8.97
N ILE A 454 1.37 -11.57 7.86
CA ILE A 454 0.19 -11.23 7.04
C ILE A 454 -1.10 -11.31 7.87
N ASP A 455 -1.33 -12.44 8.56
CA ASP A 455 -2.57 -12.64 9.33
C ASP A 455 -2.67 -11.67 10.53
N CYS A 456 -1.52 -11.33 11.14
CA CYS A 456 -1.45 -10.37 12.23
C CYS A 456 -1.80 -8.95 11.74
N ALA A 457 -1.20 -8.52 10.63
CA ALA A 457 -1.49 -7.23 10.02
C ALA A 457 -2.95 -7.12 9.58
N ALA A 458 -3.46 -8.13 8.87
CA ALA A 458 -4.85 -8.17 8.43
C ALA A 458 -5.82 -8.17 9.62
N GLY A 459 -5.53 -8.96 10.67
CA GLY A 459 -6.31 -8.99 11.90
C GLY A 459 -6.36 -7.64 12.61
N ALA A 460 -5.22 -6.98 12.79
CA ALA A 460 -5.14 -5.66 13.41
C ALA A 460 -5.86 -4.58 12.59
N LEU A 461 -5.70 -4.56 11.26
CA LEU A 461 -6.40 -3.61 10.39
C LEU A 461 -7.93 -3.78 10.46
N ASN A 462 -8.41 -5.03 10.51
CA ASN A 462 -9.84 -5.29 10.70
C ASN A 462 -10.34 -4.84 12.08
N ILE A 463 -9.54 -5.02 13.13
CA ILE A 463 -9.85 -4.53 14.49
C ILE A 463 -9.94 -3.00 14.48
N ILE A 464 -8.98 -2.30 13.87
CA ILE A 464 -9.01 -0.84 13.74
C ILE A 464 -10.31 -0.39 13.05
N ASN A 465 -10.66 -0.98 11.90
CA ASN A 465 -11.90 -0.68 11.20
C ASN A 465 -13.14 -0.92 12.08
N THR A 466 -13.16 -2.03 12.82
CA THR A 466 -14.28 -2.37 13.71
C THR A 466 -14.42 -1.34 14.83
N VAL A 467 -13.33 -0.98 15.51
CA VAL A 467 -13.34 0.01 16.61
C VAL A 467 -13.75 1.39 16.08
N LEU A 468 -13.24 1.81 14.93
CA LEU A 468 -13.62 3.08 14.32
C LEU A 468 -15.11 3.13 13.94
N ARG A 469 -15.68 2.06 13.43
CA ARG A 469 -17.11 1.99 13.08
C ARG A 469 -18.00 1.85 14.30
N ASP A 470 -17.67 0.91 15.20
CA ASP A 470 -18.54 0.53 16.33
C ASP A 470 -18.43 1.52 17.49
N THR A 471 -17.25 2.05 17.79
CA THR A 471 -17.07 2.99 18.90
C THR A 471 -17.22 4.42 18.44
N PHE A 472 -16.38 4.86 17.50
CA PHE A 472 -16.41 6.24 17.02
C PHE A 472 -17.66 6.54 16.19
N GLY A 473 -17.93 5.73 15.15
CA GLY A 473 -19.07 5.91 14.26
C GLY A 473 -20.41 5.86 15.00
N THR A 474 -20.56 4.94 15.98
CA THR A 474 -21.80 4.85 16.79
C THR A 474 -21.97 6.06 17.68
N THR A 475 -20.92 6.56 18.30
CA THR A 475 -20.96 7.78 19.14
C THR A 475 -21.35 8.99 18.28
N MET A 476 -20.72 9.17 17.11
CA MET A 476 -21.07 10.25 16.19
C MET A 476 -22.50 10.14 15.67
N ARG A 477 -22.97 8.93 15.35
CA ARG A 477 -24.37 8.68 14.94
C ARG A 477 -25.36 9.06 16.04
N GLN A 478 -25.04 8.78 17.30
CA GLN A 478 -25.89 9.19 18.43
C GLN A 478 -25.92 10.71 18.59
N ARG A 479 -24.76 11.38 18.40
CA ARG A 479 -24.68 12.84 18.49
C ARG A 479 -25.48 13.53 17.37
N ILE A 480 -25.37 13.03 16.14
CA ILE A 480 -26.15 13.55 15.00
C ILE A 480 -27.65 13.40 15.24
N ARG A 481 -28.11 12.31 15.84
CA ARG A 481 -29.53 12.13 16.18
C ARG A 481 -30.06 13.08 17.26
N ARG A 482 -29.14 13.64 18.08
CA ARG A 482 -29.49 14.64 19.11
C ARG A 482 -29.47 16.06 18.60
N VAL A 483 -28.96 16.33 17.43
CA VAL A 483 -28.85 17.66 16.80
C VAL A 483 -30.19 18.43 16.84
N PRO A 484 -31.34 17.85 16.48
CA PRO A 484 -32.62 18.56 16.51
C PRO A 484 -32.94 19.17 17.86
N SER A 485 -32.83 18.40 18.92
CA SER A 485 -33.17 18.86 20.29
C SER A 485 -32.19 19.91 20.83
N GLN A 486 -30.93 19.86 20.38
CA GLN A 486 -29.91 20.82 20.78
C GLN A 486 -30.15 22.19 20.15
N LEU A 487 -30.40 22.24 18.83
CA LEU A 487 -30.66 23.50 18.10
C LEU A 487 -31.95 24.18 18.61
N GLU A 488 -32.96 23.44 19.04
CA GLU A 488 -34.17 24.01 19.63
C GLU A 488 -33.87 24.71 20.95
N GLN A 489 -33.01 24.12 21.80
CA GLN A 489 -32.60 24.74 23.07
C GLN A 489 -31.73 25.96 22.83
N GLU A 490 -30.73 25.90 21.89
CA GLU A 490 -29.92 27.04 21.54
C GLU A 490 -30.75 28.14 20.87
N GLY A 491 -31.73 27.77 20.04
CA GLY A 491 -32.66 28.74 19.43
C GLY A 491 -33.45 29.56 20.43
N ARG A 492 -33.85 28.97 21.54
CA ARG A 492 -34.51 29.72 22.65
C ARG A 492 -33.54 30.66 23.34
N TYR A 493 -32.28 30.22 23.54
CA TYR A 493 -31.24 31.01 24.17
C TYR A 493 -30.82 32.19 23.27
N ILE A 494 -30.67 31.95 21.95
CA ILE A 494 -30.36 32.99 20.94
C ILE A 494 -31.51 33.98 20.81
N GLY A 495 -32.76 33.54 20.84
CA GLY A 495 -33.93 34.41 20.88
C GLY A 495 -33.89 35.36 22.07
N GLN A 496 -33.61 34.88 23.25
CA GLN A 496 -33.46 35.68 24.47
C GLN A 496 -32.27 36.64 24.39
N LEU A 497 -31.11 36.23 23.81
CA LEU A 497 -29.99 37.12 23.60
C LEU A 497 -30.27 38.19 22.56
N ALA A 498 -31.01 37.89 21.49
CA ALA A 498 -31.43 38.84 20.46
C ALA A 498 -32.43 39.84 21.02
N GLU A 499 -33.40 39.43 21.87
CA GLU A 499 -34.30 40.32 22.58
C GLU A 499 -33.56 41.20 23.59
N ALA A 500 -32.61 40.65 24.34
CA ALA A 500 -31.79 41.41 25.28
C ALA A 500 -30.89 42.40 24.54
N SER A 501 -30.33 42.04 23.38
CA SER A 501 -29.49 42.95 22.56
C SER A 501 -30.32 44.06 21.94
N THR A 502 -31.55 43.78 21.52
CA THR A 502 -32.49 44.81 20.99
C THR A 502 -32.91 45.78 22.09
N GLN A 503 -33.24 45.26 23.30
CA GLN A 503 -33.52 46.10 24.45
C GLN A 503 -32.32 46.97 24.88
N LEU A 504 -31.11 46.42 24.84
CA LEU A 504 -29.89 47.18 25.13
C LEU A 504 -29.62 48.26 24.07
N ARG A 505 -29.88 47.95 22.80
CA ARG A 505 -29.74 48.87 21.68
C ARG A 505 -30.73 50.00 21.79
N ASP A 506 -31.99 49.72 22.13
CA ASP A 506 -33.06 50.70 22.36
C ASP A 506 -32.75 51.61 23.58
N GLN A 507 -32.22 51.00 24.66
CA GLN A 507 -31.72 51.78 25.80
C GLN A 507 -30.52 52.66 25.47
N VAL A 508 -29.57 52.17 24.74
CA VAL A 508 -28.39 52.96 24.29
C VAL A 508 -28.82 54.05 23.34
N GLN A 509 -29.75 53.76 22.44
CA GLN A 509 -30.29 54.77 21.51
C GLN A 509 -31.11 55.83 22.22
N HIS A 510 -31.85 55.42 23.24
CA HIS A 510 -32.60 56.32 24.10
C HIS A 510 -31.68 57.20 24.98
N GLN A 511 -30.64 56.63 25.55
CA GLN A 511 -29.58 57.37 26.28
C GLN A 511 -28.78 58.29 25.36
N MET A 512 -28.50 57.85 24.13
CA MET A 512 -27.81 58.67 23.13
C MET A 512 -28.69 59.86 22.70
N HIS A 513 -29.99 59.64 22.50
CA HIS A 513 -30.95 60.75 22.22
C HIS A 513 -31.07 61.70 23.38
N GLN A 514 -31.12 61.20 24.64
CA GLN A 514 -31.11 62.04 25.84
C GLN A 514 -29.76 62.79 25.99
N LYS A 515 -28.64 62.19 25.70
CA LYS A 515 -27.30 62.86 25.74
C LYS A 515 -27.17 63.86 24.59
N LEU A 516 -27.69 63.59 23.39
CA LEU A 516 -27.73 64.57 22.30
C LEU A 516 -28.60 65.75 22.61
N ALA A 517 -29.75 65.55 23.27
CA ALA A 517 -30.63 66.58 23.75
C ALA A 517 -30.01 67.40 24.90
N GLN A 518 -29.10 66.84 25.67
CA GLN A 518 -28.29 67.56 26.71
C GLN A 518 -27.05 68.21 26.12
N LEU A 519 -26.45 67.69 25.07
CA LEU A 519 -25.28 68.25 24.39
C LEU A 519 -25.61 69.47 23.51
N SER A 520 -26.88 69.58 23.13
CA SER A 520 -27.37 70.78 22.46
C SER A 520 -27.43 72.03 23.38
N LYS A 521 -27.14 71.91 24.70
CA LYS A 521 -27.11 72.93 25.70
C LYS A 521 -25.75 73.35 26.28
N THR A 522 -24.67 72.59 25.93
CA THR A 522 -23.34 72.99 26.45
C THR A 522 -22.26 72.56 25.43
N THR A 523 -21.63 73.63 24.89
CA THR A 523 -20.38 73.49 24.08
C THR A 523 -19.17 73.24 24.95
N THR A 524 -18.25 72.42 24.39
CA THR A 524 -16.84 72.25 24.76
C THR A 524 -16.56 71.29 25.94
N ALA A 525 -16.06 70.06 25.62
CA ALA A 525 -14.83 69.51 26.22
C ALA A 525 -14.58 68.06 25.69
N THR A 526 -13.43 67.94 25.12
CA THR A 526 -12.48 66.80 24.93
C THR A 526 -12.95 65.35 25.02
N PHE A 527 -12.71 64.66 23.91
CA PHE A 527 -12.78 63.24 23.75
C PHE A 527 -11.73 62.49 24.58
N GLY A 528 -12.15 61.53 25.39
CA GLY A 528 -11.38 60.43 25.92
C GLY A 528 -12.18 59.14 25.73
N VAL A 529 -11.80 58.30 24.75
CA VAL A 529 -12.42 57.00 24.52
C VAL A 529 -11.83 56.00 25.52
N SER A 530 -12.63 55.56 26.51
CA SER A 530 -12.29 54.51 27.44
C SER A 530 -12.94 53.17 26.96
N THR A 531 -12.08 52.20 26.64
CA THR A 531 -12.41 50.86 26.18
C THR A 531 -12.76 49.89 27.34
N ASN A 532 -13.73 50.25 28.19
CA ASN A 532 -14.13 49.40 29.35
C ASN A 532 -15.60 48.97 29.33
N ALA A 533 -16.22 48.79 28.16
CA ALA A 533 -17.58 48.25 28.05
C ALA A 533 -17.68 46.71 28.05
N ALA A 534 -16.54 46.00 28.02
CA ALA A 534 -16.55 44.52 27.91
C ALA A 534 -16.54 43.77 29.27
N MET A 535 -16.43 44.49 30.42
CA MET A 535 -16.28 43.85 31.74
C MET A 535 -17.51 43.90 32.68
N MET A 536 -18.67 44.40 32.23
CA MET A 536 -19.86 44.47 33.08
C MET A 536 -20.99 43.48 32.75
N LEU A 537 -20.74 42.39 32.03
CA LEU A 537 -21.71 41.32 31.77
C LEU A 537 -21.60 40.11 32.73
N GLY A 538 -20.85 40.24 33.80
CA GLY A 538 -20.69 39.22 34.83
C GLY A 538 -21.32 39.67 36.18
N ARG A 539 -22.60 39.45 36.36
CA ARG A 539 -23.34 39.16 37.60
C ARG A 539 -24.71 39.79 37.65
N SER A 540 -25.69 39.03 37.16
CA SER A 540 -27.04 39.11 37.64
C SER A 540 -27.44 37.68 37.98
N GLY A 541 -27.40 37.36 39.28
CA GLY A 541 -27.84 36.05 39.78
C GLY A 541 -29.35 35.97 39.64
N THR A 542 -29.81 35.15 38.69
CA THR A 542 -31.13 34.57 38.70
C THR A 542 -30.97 33.07 38.89
N ASN A 543 -31.45 32.57 40.01
CA ASN A 543 -31.61 31.16 40.30
C ASN A 543 -32.58 30.52 39.29
N THR A 544 -32.08 30.14 38.16
CA THR A 544 -32.72 29.19 37.26
C THR A 544 -32.10 27.80 37.56
N PRO A 545 -32.89 26.73 37.62
CA PRO A 545 -32.33 25.38 37.85
C PRO A 545 -31.32 25.06 36.76
N PRO A 546 -30.27 24.30 37.04
CA PRO A 546 -29.25 24.00 36.07
C PRO A 546 -29.89 23.19 34.94
N THR A 547 -30.27 23.87 33.87
CA THR A 547 -30.47 23.25 32.57
C THR A 547 -29.13 22.60 32.23
N GLU A 548 -29.09 21.28 31.97
CA GLU A 548 -27.89 20.56 31.56
C GLU A 548 -27.23 21.38 30.46
N LEU A 549 -26.15 22.05 30.80
CA LEU A 549 -25.32 22.77 29.84
C LEU A 549 -24.82 21.72 28.85
N ILE A 550 -25.33 21.78 27.62
CA ILE A 550 -24.86 20.93 26.52
C ILE A 550 -23.34 21.07 26.48
N ARG A 551 -22.64 19.97 26.65
CA ARG A 551 -21.18 19.99 26.54
C ARG A 551 -20.80 20.54 25.16
N LYS A 552 -19.81 21.42 25.10
CA LYS A 552 -19.38 22.08 23.86
C LYS A 552 -19.07 21.08 22.75
N GLU A 553 -18.53 19.91 23.13
CA GLU A 553 -18.14 18.82 22.24
C GLU A 553 -19.33 18.14 21.53
N GLN A 554 -20.53 18.30 22.05
CA GLN A 554 -21.76 17.73 21.47
C GLN A 554 -22.50 18.71 20.55
N ARG A 555 -21.96 19.88 20.33
CA ARG A 555 -22.56 20.86 19.42
C ARG A 555 -22.53 20.34 17.97
N PRO A 556 -23.57 20.61 17.19
CA PRO A 556 -23.66 20.10 15.83
C PRO A 556 -22.48 20.50 14.96
N GLU A 557 -21.97 21.69 15.12
CA GLU A 557 -20.80 22.19 14.37
C GLU A 557 -19.56 21.39 14.67
N VAL A 558 -19.28 21.13 15.94
CA VAL A 558 -18.14 20.32 16.40
C VAL A 558 -18.27 18.90 15.90
N VAL A 559 -19.46 18.30 15.93
CA VAL A 559 -19.69 16.94 15.45
C VAL A 559 -19.45 16.84 13.93
N MET A 560 -19.92 17.82 13.14
CA MET A 560 -19.70 17.84 11.70
C MET A 560 -18.23 18.05 11.34
N ASN A 561 -17.56 18.98 12.00
CA ASN A 561 -16.11 19.19 11.80
C ASN A 561 -15.29 17.97 12.21
N SER A 562 -15.68 17.32 13.32
CA SER A 562 -15.02 16.09 13.82
C SER A 562 -15.16 14.93 12.84
N LEU A 563 -16.31 14.79 12.19
CA LEU A 563 -16.51 13.78 11.16
C LEU A 563 -15.68 14.08 9.89
N GLU A 564 -15.61 15.34 9.49
CA GLU A 564 -14.81 15.76 8.36
C GLU A 564 -13.32 15.49 8.62
N GLN A 565 -12.82 15.84 9.80
CA GLN A 565 -11.45 15.54 10.21
C GLN A 565 -11.17 14.04 10.28
N ALA A 566 -12.13 13.26 10.76
CA ALA A 566 -12.03 11.80 10.79
C ALA A 566 -11.93 11.17 9.39
N ILE A 567 -12.68 11.70 8.42
CA ILE A 567 -12.61 11.29 7.01
C ILE A 567 -11.21 11.58 6.44
N GLU A 568 -10.67 12.76 6.73
CA GLU A 568 -9.34 13.15 6.29
C GLU A 568 -8.25 12.23 6.88
N TYR A 569 -8.34 11.92 8.18
CA TYR A 569 -7.41 10.98 8.83
C TYR A 569 -7.52 9.56 8.26
N LEU A 570 -8.73 9.09 7.92
CA LEU A 570 -8.90 7.79 7.24
C LEU A 570 -8.18 7.77 5.90
N ASN A 571 -8.31 8.84 5.10
CA ASN A 571 -7.60 8.97 3.82
C ASN A 571 -6.07 8.94 4.01
N GLN A 572 -5.58 9.68 5.00
CA GLN A 572 -4.15 9.72 5.30
C GLN A 572 -3.61 8.35 5.75
N ILE A 573 -4.35 7.65 6.61
CA ILE A 573 -3.98 6.31 7.06
C ILE A 573 -3.99 5.33 5.88
N ALA A 574 -5.05 5.32 5.06
CA ALA A 574 -5.16 4.44 3.90
C ALA A 574 -4.01 4.66 2.91
N ASN A 575 -3.73 5.91 2.54
CA ASN A 575 -2.63 6.27 1.63
C ASN A 575 -1.26 5.87 2.21
N GLN A 576 -1.04 6.08 3.51
CA GLN A 576 0.20 5.70 4.16
C GLN A 576 0.37 4.17 4.17
N LEU A 577 -0.70 3.42 4.43
CA LEU A 577 -0.67 1.96 4.41
C LEU A 577 -0.38 1.43 3.00
N GLU A 578 -1.05 1.94 1.97
CA GLU A 578 -0.81 1.55 0.57
C GLU A 578 0.64 1.78 0.15
N THR A 579 1.24 2.90 0.53
CA THR A 579 2.64 3.20 0.22
C THR A 579 3.63 2.34 1.01
N SER A 580 3.28 1.91 2.22
CA SER A 580 4.15 1.13 3.10
C SER A 580 4.07 -0.38 2.85
N LEU A 581 2.94 -0.89 2.33
CA LEU A 581 2.71 -2.33 2.11
C LEU A 581 3.81 -3.04 1.32
N PRO A 582 4.31 -2.49 0.18
CA PRO A 582 5.33 -3.17 -0.61
C PRO A 582 6.65 -3.37 0.14
N GLN A 583 6.95 -2.51 1.13
CA GLN A 583 8.17 -2.62 1.93
C GLN A 583 8.18 -3.83 2.86
N TYR A 584 6.99 -4.20 3.38
CA TYR A 584 6.86 -5.28 4.37
C TYR A 584 6.49 -6.62 3.74
N PHE A 585 5.69 -6.62 2.68
CA PHE A 585 5.08 -7.85 2.13
C PHE A 585 5.45 -8.14 0.67
N GLY A 586 6.21 -7.26 -0.02
CA GLY A 586 6.51 -7.43 -1.44
C GLY A 586 5.25 -7.26 -2.29
N ASP A 587 4.90 -8.27 -3.08
CA ASP A 587 3.62 -8.29 -3.81
C ASP A 587 2.48 -8.35 -2.79
N SER A 588 1.63 -7.32 -2.81
CA SER A 588 0.59 -7.11 -1.79
C SER A 588 -0.39 -8.28 -1.75
N PRO A 589 -0.52 -9.01 -0.62
CA PRO A 589 -1.45 -10.11 -0.52
C PRO A 589 -2.89 -9.63 -0.60
N ASP A 590 -3.74 -10.34 -1.33
CA ASP A 590 -5.17 -10.04 -1.51
C ASP A 590 -5.90 -9.81 -0.17
N HIS A 591 -5.51 -10.54 0.88
CA HIS A 591 -6.09 -10.39 2.22
C HIS A 591 -5.89 -9.00 2.83
N ILE A 592 -4.71 -8.40 2.69
CA ILE A 592 -4.44 -7.06 3.23
C ILE A 592 -5.15 -6.00 2.37
N MET A 593 -5.19 -6.19 1.06
CA MET A 593 -5.94 -5.30 0.16
C MET A 593 -7.43 -5.29 0.51
N THR A 594 -8.00 -6.44 0.87
CA THR A 594 -9.40 -6.52 1.37
C THR A 594 -9.58 -5.75 2.69
N CYS A 595 -8.60 -5.77 3.59
CA CYS A 595 -8.66 -4.98 4.83
C CYS A 595 -8.59 -3.48 4.56
N LEU A 596 -7.80 -3.03 3.56
CA LEU A 596 -7.78 -1.63 3.12
C LEU A 596 -9.12 -1.19 2.53
N GLN A 597 -9.82 -2.07 1.82
CA GLN A 597 -11.20 -1.82 1.38
C GLN A 597 -12.11 -1.49 2.58
N GLY A 598 -11.88 -2.09 3.75
CA GLY A 598 -12.61 -1.78 4.97
C GLY A 598 -12.46 -0.33 5.45
N PHE A 599 -11.29 0.31 5.22
CA PHE A 599 -11.09 1.74 5.51
C PHE A 599 -11.92 2.61 4.56
N GLU A 600 -11.99 2.23 3.30
CA GLU A 600 -12.81 2.92 2.31
C GLU A 600 -14.32 2.80 2.63
N ASP A 601 -14.76 1.63 3.10
CA ASP A 601 -16.14 1.43 3.56
C ASP A 601 -16.44 2.27 4.81
N SER A 602 -15.50 2.37 5.76
CA SER A 602 -15.60 3.21 6.94
C SER A 602 -15.65 4.70 6.57
N ARG A 603 -14.85 5.13 5.59
CA ARG A 603 -14.86 6.48 5.03
C ARG A 603 -16.24 6.82 4.44
N ARG A 604 -16.78 5.93 3.59
CA ARG A 604 -18.13 6.13 3.00
C ARG A 604 -19.21 6.20 4.07
N GLU A 605 -19.12 5.40 5.11
CA GLU A 605 -20.07 5.46 6.23
C GLU A 605 -19.99 6.81 6.96
N PHE A 606 -18.78 7.32 7.21
CA PHE A 606 -18.60 8.64 7.85
C PHE A 606 -19.07 9.78 6.95
N GLU A 607 -18.87 9.70 5.63
CA GLU A 607 -19.44 10.65 4.67
C GLU A 607 -20.98 10.65 4.70
N GLN A 608 -21.59 9.46 4.78
CA GLN A 608 -23.05 9.35 4.91
C GLN A 608 -23.54 9.95 6.22
N LEU A 609 -22.82 9.72 7.34
CA LEU A 609 -23.14 10.32 8.64
C LEU A 609 -23.00 11.83 8.61
N LEU A 610 -21.94 12.37 8.00
CA LEU A 610 -21.73 13.79 7.85
C LEU A 610 -22.84 14.44 7.02
N ASN A 611 -23.20 13.82 5.90
CA ASN A 611 -24.31 14.28 5.06
C ASN A 611 -25.66 14.20 5.77
N ALA A 612 -25.88 13.17 6.59
CA ALA A 612 -27.08 13.10 7.44
C ALA A 612 -27.06 14.21 8.50
N GLY A 613 -25.91 14.48 9.12
CA GLY A 613 -25.72 15.58 10.07
C GLY A 613 -26.06 16.93 9.46
N ARG A 614 -25.51 17.20 8.25
CA ARG A 614 -25.80 18.44 7.47
C ARG A 614 -27.29 18.57 7.16
N LYS A 615 -27.94 17.50 6.71
CA LYS A 615 -29.39 17.49 6.44
C LYS A 615 -30.22 17.76 7.68
N ASN A 616 -29.92 17.09 8.81
CA ASN A 616 -30.60 17.32 10.06
C ASN A 616 -30.45 18.75 10.54
N PHE A 617 -29.22 19.30 10.44
CA PHE A 617 -28.95 20.69 10.79
C PHE A 617 -29.76 21.67 9.95
N VAL A 618 -29.79 21.47 8.63
CA VAL A 618 -30.63 22.30 7.71
C VAL A 618 -32.10 22.14 8.04
N GLN A 619 -32.58 20.93 8.31
CA GLN A 619 -33.98 20.65 8.54
C GLN A 619 -34.51 21.36 9.80
N GLU A 620 -33.68 21.51 10.82
CA GLU A 620 -34.00 22.28 12.02
C GLU A 620 -33.98 23.81 11.78
N LEU A 621 -33.12 24.29 10.88
CA LEU A 621 -33.07 25.71 10.53
C LEU A 621 -34.09 26.11 9.46
N LYS A 622 -34.62 25.16 8.70
CA LYS A 622 -35.62 25.36 7.66
C LYS A 622 -36.82 26.20 8.12
N PRO A 623 -37.46 25.94 9.28
CA PRO A 623 -38.57 26.77 9.77
C PRO A 623 -38.18 28.20 10.04
N LYS A 624 -36.97 28.45 10.54
CA LYS A 624 -36.47 29.83 10.80
C LYS A 624 -36.22 30.57 9.49
N LEU A 625 -35.55 29.92 8.52
CA LEU A 625 -35.35 30.50 7.17
C LEU A 625 -36.65 30.78 6.47
N LYS A 626 -37.61 29.87 6.54
CA LYS A 626 -38.95 30.05 6.00
C LYS A 626 -39.68 31.20 6.74
N GLY A 627 -39.44 31.34 8.04
CA GLY A 627 -39.97 32.42 8.86
C GLY A 627 -39.47 33.82 8.43
N PHE A 628 -38.25 33.92 7.88
CA PHE A 628 -37.74 35.16 7.29
C PHE A 628 -38.31 35.42 5.89
N LEU A 629 -38.50 34.36 5.09
CA LEU A 629 -38.95 34.46 3.71
C LEU A 629 -40.50 34.67 3.61
N SER A 630 -41.28 33.91 4.39
CA SER A 630 -42.74 33.89 4.31
C SER A 630 -43.41 35.26 4.54
N PRO A 631 -42.98 36.09 5.51
CA PRO A 631 -43.59 37.40 5.71
C PRO A 631 -43.33 38.33 4.52
N LEU A 632 -42.19 38.15 3.83
CA LEU A 632 -41.80 38.97 2.68
C LEU A 632 -42.61 38.61 1.44
N LEU A 633 -42.85 37.33 1.23
CA LEU A 633 -43.57 36.78 0.07
C LEU A 633 -45.10 36.69 0.29
N SER A 634 -45.63 36.98 1.49
CA SER A 634 -47.10 36.88 1.79
C SER A 634 -47.88 38.01 1.20
N PRO A 635 -49.01 37.72 0.50
CA PRO A 635 -49.93 38.77 0.01
C PRO A 635 -50.53 39.60 1.14
N ALA A 636 -50.60 39.02 2.38
CA ALA A 636 -51.10 39.71 3.56
C ALA A 636 -50.04 40.59 4.26
N SER A 637 -48.84 40.66 3.76
CA SER A 637 -47.77 41.51 4.28
C SER A 637 -48.16 42.99 4.22
N LYS A 638 -47.64 43.79 5.14
CA LYS A 638 -47.77 45.23 5.10
C LYS A 638 -47.19 45.86 3.82
N ARG A 639 -46.25 45.12 3.17
CA ARG A 639 -45.67 45.51 1.90
C ARG A 639 -45.52 44.20 1.09
N PRO A 640 -46.58 43.76 0.38
CA PRO A 640 -46.48 42.54 -0.42
C PRO A 640 -45.46 42.76 -1.56
N VAL A 641 -44.68 41.75 -1.89
CA VAL A 641 -43.80 41.76 -3.06
C VAL A 641 -44.68 41.66 -4.29
N LEU A 642 -44.80 42.78 -5.01
CA LEU A 642 -45.55 42.90 -6.28
C LEU A 642 -44.51 43.03 -7.39
N TYR A 643 -44.76 42.38 -8.50
CA TYR A 643 -43.95 42.52 -9.71
C TYR A 643 -44.70 43.10 -10.88
N GLU A 644 -45.85 43.68 -10.62
CA GLU A 644 -46.55 44.61 -11.51
C GLU A 644 -46.33 46.05 -10.94
N LEU A 645 -45.22 46.67 -11.37
CA LEU A 645 -44.67 47.88 -10.76
C LEU A 645 -44.95 49.13 -11.60
N SER A 646 -45.32 50.23 -10.91
CA SER A 646 -45.24 51.54 -11.50
C SER A 646 -43.80 52.09 -11.44
N ASP A 647 -43.50 53.14 -12.25
CA ASP A 647 -42.17 53.76 -12.23
C ASP A 647 -41.77 54.30 -10.85
N GLU A 648 -42.73 54.81 -10.09
CA GLU A 648 -42.53 55.32 -8.73
C GLU A 648 -42.21 54.17 -7.76
N MET A 649 -42.93 53.04 -7.88
CA MET A 649 -42.68 51.80 -7.06
C MET A 649 -41.34 51.16 -7.40
N TYR A 650 -41.00 51.12 -8.69
CA TYR A 650 -39.71 50.57 -9.12
C TYR A 650 -38.54 51.40 -8.55
N THR A 651 -38.62 52.75 -8.67
CA THR A 651 -37.60 53.66 -8.13
C THR A 651 -37.48 53.49 -6.59
N PHE A 652 -38.61 53.34 -5.89
CA PHE A 652 -38.62 53.11 -4.46
C PHE A 652 -37.95 51.77 -4.10
N ASN A 653 -38.26 50.70 -4.83
CA ASN A 653 -37.66 49.39 -4.61
C ASN A 653 -36.18 49.38 -4.94
N GLU A 654 -35.77 50.14 -5.97
CA GLU A 654 -34.35 50.28 -6.31
C GLU A 654 -33.53 50.93 -5.18
N ALA A 655 -34.13 51.93 -4.48
CA ALA A 655 -33.48 52.61 -3.37
C ALA A 655 -33.49 51.80 -2.05
N ASN A 656 -34.57 51.06 -1.80
CA ASN A 656 -34.81 50.43 -0.48
C ASN A 656 -34.68 48.90 -0.46
N ASP A 657 -34.75 48.22 -1.63
CA ASP A 657 -34.74 46.77 -1.80
C ASP A 657 -35.48 46.02 -0.67
N PRO A 658 -36.80 46.05 -0.65
CA PRO A 658 -37.60 45.59 0.49
C PRO A 658 -37.65 44.05 0.61
N PHE A 659 -37.18 43.32 -0.37
CA PHE A 659 -37.23 41.85 -0.39
C PHE A 659 -35.84 41.19 -0.27
N ALA A 660 -35.04 41.18 -1.32
CA ALA A 660 -33.84 40.37 -1.38
C ALA A 660 -32.77 40.76 -0.34
N GLN A 661 -32.51 42.08 -0.16
CA GLN A 661 -31.55 42.55 0.83
C GLN A 661 -32.05 42.37 2.27
N GLU A 662 -33.36 42.54 2.54
CA GLU A 662 -33.93 42.31 3.86
C GLU A 662 -33.82 40.82 4.25
N PHE A 663 -34.14 39.96 3.31
CA PHE A 663 -33.94 38.50 3.50
C PHE A 663 -32.48 38.16 3.75
N VAL A 664 -31.56 38.59 2.89
CA VAL A 664 -30.12 38.39 3.04
C VAL A 664 -29.61 38.90 4.38
N ARG A 665 -30.05 40.06 4.83
CA ARG A 665 -29.70 40.62 6.14
C ARG A 665 -30.15 39.70 7.28
N SER A 666 -31.35 39.18 7.22
CA SER A 666 -31.88 38.26 8.23
C SER A 666 -31.14 36.92 8.24
N VAL A 667 -30.85 36.36 7.06
CA VAL A 667 -30.07 35.11 6.93
C VAL A 667 -28.62 35.33 7.35
N ARG A 668 -28.02 36.47 7.03
CA ARG A 668 -26.64 36.79 7.45
C ARG A 668 -26.51 36.83 8.96
N GLN A 669 -27.50 37.39 9.68
CA GLN A 669 -27.52 37.35 11.15
C GLN A 669 -27.58 35.92 11.72
N LEU A 670 -28.32 35.05 11.04
CA LEU A 670 -28.36 33.65 11.44
C LEU A 670 -27.03 32.92 11.16
N ILE A 671 -26.41 33.14 10.00
CA ILE A 671 -25.17 32.46 9.57
C ILE A 671 -23.97 32.91 10.41
N VAL A 672 -23.88 34.19 10.78
CA VAL A 672 -22.78 34.73 11.60
C VAL A 672 -22.57 33.93 12.89
N ILE A 673 -23.63 33.34 13.46
CA ILE A 673 -23.55 32.54 14.66
C ILE A 673 -22.71 31.26 14.43
N PHE A 674 -22.76 30.70 13.23
CA PHE A 674 -22.11 29.44 12.87
C PHE A 674 -20.81 29.66 12.08
N GLN A 675 -20.59 30.87 11.52
CA GLN A 675 -19.50 31.16 10.59
C GLN A 675 -18.11 30.92 11.19
N GLY A 676 -17.91 31.20 12.49
CA GLY A 676 -16.62 30.96 13.18
C GLY A 676 -16.43 29.53 13.70
N ASN A 677 -17.47 28.70 13.64
CA ASN A 677 -17.48 27.38 14.28
C ASN A 677 -17.54 26.22 13.28
N LEU A 678 -17.76 26.46 12.00
CA LEU A 678 -17.81 25.45 10.95
C LEU A 678 -16.57 25.51 10.07
N SER A 679 -16.12 24.36 9.59
CA SER A 679 -15.09 24.28 8.55
C SER A 679 -15.57 24.91 7.26
N THR A 680 -14.66 25.38 6.41
CA THR A 680 -14.97 25.99 5.10
C THR A 680 -15.78 25.04 4.22
N SER A 681 -15.47 23.77 4.20
CA SER A 681 -16.20 22.75 3.45
C SER A 681 -17.62 22.54 4.00
N ASN A 682 -17.79 22.45 5.33
CA ASN A 682 -19.12 22.36 5.96
C ASN A 682 -19.95 23.62 5.69
N GLN A 683 -19.35 24.81 5.74
CA GLN A 683 -20.01 26.07 5.41
C GLN A 683 -20.50 26.07 3.96
N SER A 684 -19.64 25.73 3.01
CA SER A 684 -19.97 25.66 1.59
C SER A 684 -21.13 24.68 1.31
N GLN A 685 -21.06 23.47 1.86
CA GLN A 685 -22.10 22.47 1.67
C GLN A 685 -23.44 22.86 2.31
N LEU A 686 -23.42 23.50 3.49
CA LEU A 686 -24.62 24.01 4.13
C LEU A 686 -25.23 25.18 3.35
N ALA A 687 -24.41 26.13 2.86
CA ALA A 687 -24.83 27.21 2.02
C ALA A 687 -25.51 26.71 0.74
N ARG A 688 -24.96 25.68 0.12
CA ARG A 688 -25.56 25.04 -1.05
C ARG A 688 -26.92 24.45 -0.73
N ILE A 689 -27.08 23.72 0.39
CA ILE A 689 -28.37 23.15 0.77
C ILE A 689 -29.36 24.22 1.15
N PHE A 690 -28.96 25.30 1.85
CA PHE A 690 -29.79 26.41 2.16
C PHE A 690 -30.24 27.16 0.90
N GLY A 691 -29.31 27.42 -0.03
CA GLY A 691 -29.63 28.03 -1.31
C GLY A 691 -30.65 27.22 -2.11
N GLN A 692 -30.49 25.90 -2.16
CA GLN A 692 -31.46 24.99 -2.79
C GLN A 692 -32.84 25.08 -2.14
N CYS A 693 -32.93 25.10 -0.80
CA CYS A 693 -34.19 25.23 -0.10
C CYS A 693 -34.88 26.59 -0.40
N VAL A 694 -34.12 27.67 -0.43
CA VAL A 694 -34.64 29.01 -0.75
C VAL A 694 -35.11 29.08 -2.20
N ALA A 695 -34.34 28.53 -3.12
CA ALA A 695 -34.72 28.46 -4.54
C ALA A 695 -36.01 27.68 -4.74
N GLU A 696 -36.14 26.49 -4.11
CA GLU A 696 -37.36 25.66 -4.12
C GLU A 696 -38.58 26.45 -3.59
N TRP A 697 -38.43 27.20 -2.49
CA TRP A 697 -39.54 27.95 -1.92
C TRP A 697 -39.96 29.17 -2.79
N ILE A 698 -39.03 29.81 -3.48
CA ILE A 698 -39.31 30.88 -4.42
C ILE A 698 -39.98 30.28 -5.69
N GLU A 699 -39.56 29.11 -6.15
CA GLU A 699 -40.23 28.37 -7.21
C GLU A 699 -41.68 28.02 -6.84
N ASP A 700 -41.88 27.40 -5.65
CA ASP A 700 -43.21 27.08 -5.14
C ASP A 700 -44.10 28.29 -4.99
N TRP A 701 -43.53 29.42 -4.51
CA TRP A 701 -44.25 30.69 -4.41
C TRP A 701 -44.64 31.24 -5.79
N PHE A 702 -43.70 31.18 -6.74
CA PHE A 702 -43.93 31.58 -8.12
C PHE A 702 -45.08 30.77 -8.74
N ASP A 703 -45.08 29.47 -8.58
CA ASP A 703 -46.09 28.58 -9.16
C ASP A 703 -47.47 28.73 -8.47
N THR A 704 -47.49 28.89 -7.13
CA THR A 704 -48.73 28.92 -6.34
C THR A 704 -49.49 30.24 -6.43
N ASN A 705 -48.77 31.38 -6.47
CA ASN A 705 -49.42 32.70 -6.32
C ASN A 705 -49.88 33.35 -7.63
N ASN A 706 -49.68 32.73 -8.77
CA ASN A 706 -50.03 33.29 -10.10
C ASN A 706 -49.59 34.76 -10.27
N THR A 707 -48.39 35.05 -9.76
CA THR A 707 -47.85 36.42 -9.76
C THR A 707 -47.71 36.97 -11.16
N ARG A 708 -48.25 38.15 -11.41
CA ARG A 708 -48.16 38.87 -12.69
C ARG A 708 -46.96 39.79 -12.70
N PHE A 709 -46.35 39.90 -13.87
CA PHE A 709 -45.15 40.67 -14.09
C PHE A 709 -45.40 41.70 -15.22
N ASN A 710 -45.02 42.93 -15.00
CA ASN A 710 -44.74 43.82 -16.09
C ASN A 710 -43.24 43.92 -16.37
N GLN A 711 -42.79 44.67 -17.35
CA GLN A 711 -41.40 44.80 -17.73
C GLN A 711 -40.52 45.25 -16.53
N LEU A 712 -40.96 46.23 -15.76
CA LEU A 712 -40.25 46.71 -14.58
C LEU A 712 -40.21 45.67 -13.47
N GLY A 713 -41.27 44.90 -13.31
CA GLY A 713 -41.29 43.80 -12.35
C GLY A 713 -40.39 42.65 -12.74
N ALA A 714 -40.25 42.31 -14.01
CA ALA A 714 -39.31 41.34 -14.51
C ALA A 714 -37.85 41.73 -14.23
N LEU A 715 -37.52 43.03 -14.46
CA LEU A 715 -36.19 43.56 -14.11
C LEU A 715 -35.94 43.55 -12.59
N GLN A 716 -36.94 43.86 -11.77
CA GLN A 716 -36.81 43.76 -10.32
C GLN A 716 -36.58 42.32 -9.85
N PHE A 717 -37.31 41.38 -10.43
CA PHE A 717 -37.12 39.93 -10.10
C PHE A 717 -35.74 39.45 -10.47
N ASP A 718 -35.20 39.86 -11.61
CA ASP A 718 -33.81 39.57 -12.00
C ASP A 718 -32.80 40.12 -11.00
N LYS A 719 -33.00 41.37 -10.55
CA LYS A 719 -32.15 41.99 -9.52
C LYS A 719 -32.22 41.23 -8.20
N ASP A 720 -33.42 40.86 -7.74
CA ASP A 720 -33.63 40.12 -6.51
C ASP A 720 -32.92 38.75 -6.55
N LEU A 721 -33.05 38.02 -7.65
CA LEU A 721 -32.37 36.73 -7.84
C LEU A 721 -30.87 36.87 -7.88
N ARG A 722 -30.33 37.90 -8.53
CA ARG A 722 -28.86 38.14 -8.56
C ARG A 722 -28.31 38.41 -7.16
N ILE A 723 -29.04 39.17 -6.33
CA ILE A 723 -28.65 39.44 -4.93
C ILE A 723 -28.63 38.14 -4.14
N LEU A 724 -29.67 37.29 -4.28
CA LEU A 724 -29.73 35.98 -3.60
C LEU A 724 -28.65 35.04 -4.09
N SER A 725 -28.48 34.92 -5.41
CA SER A 725 -27.43 34.06 -6.01
C SER A 725 -26.03 34.51 -5.58
N SER A 726 -25.75 35.81 -5.64
CA SER A 726 -24.47 36.37 -5.18
C SER A 726 -24.21 36.10 -3.70
N PHE A 727 -25.22 36.23 -2.84
CA PHE A 727 -25.09 35.96 -1.43
C PHE A 727 -24.73 34.49 -1.15
N PHE A 728 -25.42 33.54 -1.78
CA PHE A 728 -25.14 32.12 -1.57
C PHE A 728 -23.86 31.66 -2.27
N SER A 729 -23.45 32.33 -3.35
CA SER A 729 -22.17 32.04 -4.02
C SER A 729 -20.94 32.58 -3.26
N GLU A 730 -21.09 33.55 -2.36
CA GLU A 730 -20.03 33.98 -1.43
C GLU A 730 -19.51 32.80 -0.56
N TRP A 731 -20.33 31.78 -0.37
CA TRP A 731 -20.11 30.66 0.53
C TRP A 731 -19.99 29.31 -0.18
N ASN A 732 -20.23 29.27 -1.49
CA ASN A 732 -20.33 28.05 -2.26
C ASN A 732 -19.48 28.13 -3.53
N ASP A 733 -18.48 27.28 -3.64
CA ASP A 733 -17.62 27.17 -4.84
C ASP A 733 -18.22 26.26 -5.95
N GLY A 734 -19.48 25.87 -5.82
CA GLY A 734 -20.13 24.91 -6.70
C GLY A 734 -21.25 25.48 -7.58
N ASP A 735 -22.13 24.60 -8.02
CA ASP A 735 -23.28 24.92 -8.86
C ASP A 735 -24.23 25.94 -8.22
N ASP A 736 -24.68 26.93 -9.00
CA ASP A 736 -25.66 27.94 -8.54
C ASP A 736 -27.04 27.28 -8.30
N PRO A 737 -27.53 27.25 -7.04
CA PRO A 737 -28.84 26.67 -6.73
C PRO A 737 -30.01 27.41 -7.38
N PHE A 738 -29.83 28.65 -7.83
CA PHE A 738 -30.85 29.48 -8.48
C PHE A 738 -30.88 29.32 -10.00
N GLY A 739 -30.16 28.40 -10.59
CA GLY A 739 -30.01 28.25 -12.03
C GLY A 739 -31.35 28.10 -12.79
N LYS A 740 -32.36 27.42 -12.22
CA LYS A 740 -33.70 27.33 -12.80
C LYS A 740 -34.46 28.65 -12.72
N LEU A 741 -34.41 29.34 -11.57
CA LEU A 741 -34.99 30.67 -11.39
C LEU A 741 -34.34 31.72 -12.29
N ALA A 742 -33.04 31.63 -12.53
CA ALA A 742 -32.33 32.47 -13.48
C ALA A 742 -32.85 32.27 -14.91
N GLN A 743 -33.16 31.03 -15.33
CA GLN A 743 -33.78 30.76 -16.61
C GLN A 743 -35.22 31.36 -16.68
N ILE A 744 -36.00 31.22 -15.59
CA ILE A 744 -37.32 31.86 -15.47
C ILE A 744 -37.17 33.36 -15.61
N SER A 745 -36.22 33.98 -14.90
CA SER A 745 -35.95 35.41 -15.01
C SER A 745 -35.58 35.84 -16.43
N CYS A 746 -34.69 35.09 -17.11
CA CYS A 746 -34.34 35.38 -18.51
C CYS A 746 -35.54 35.36 -19.44
N ILE A 747 -36.50 34.43 -19.24
CA ILE A 747 -37.72 34.34 -20.05
C ILE A 747 -38.66 35.53 -19.72
N LEU A 748 -38.76 35.92 -18.45
CA LEU A 748 -39.57 37.05 -18.04
C LEU A 748 -39.04 38.39 -18.58
N ASN A 749 -37.77 38.51 -18.84
CA ASN A 749 -37.13 39.74 -19.31
C ASN A 749 -36.97 39.82 -20.84
N VAL A 750 -37.64 38.98 -21.61
CA VAL A 750 -37.64 39.09 -23.07
C VAL A 750 -38.49 40.28 -23.53
N ASP A 751 -38.05 40.98 -24.57
CA ASP A 751 -38.80 42.05 -25.17
C ASP A 751 -39.89 41.54 -26.12
N THR A 752 -39.56 40.48 -26.85
CA THR A 752 -40.49 39.80 -27.76
C THR A 752 -40.50 38.28 -27.51
N ILE A 753 -41.63 37.64 -27.79
CA ILE A 753 -41.78 36.18 -27.61
C ILE A 753 -40.82 35.39 -28.50
N SER A 754 -40.43 35.96 -29.66
CA SER A 754 -39.44 35.33 -30.55
C SER A 754 -38.05 35.21 -29.92
N ASP A 755 -37.66 36.13 -29.03
CA ASP A 755 -36.35 36.18 -28.39
C ASP A 755 -36.12 34.98 -27.45
N VAL A 756 -37.21 34.34 -26.99
CA VAL A 756 -37.15 33.13 -26.16
C VAL A 756 -36.43 31.99 -26.89
N VAL A 757 -36.58 31.87 -28.21
CA VAL A 757 -35.92 30.82 -29.00
C VAL A 757 -34.41 31.02 -29.01
N ASP A 758 -33.98 32.28 -29.16
CA ASP A 758 -32.56 32.65 -29.18
C ASP A 758 -31.92 32.49 -27.81
N ILE A 759 -32.62 32.90 -26.75
CA ILE A 759 -32.20 32.73 -25.36
C ILE A 759 -32.08 31.22 -25.03
N ALA A 760 -33.12 30.42 -25.35
CA ALA A 760 -33.07 28.99 -25.13
C ALA A 760 -31.90 28.31 -25.88
N GLY A 761 -31.67 28.73 -27.14
CA GLY A 761 -30.55 28.26 -27.94
C GLY A 761 -29.17 28.70 -27.41
N SER A 762 -29.09 29.87 -26.83
CA SER A 762 -27.88 30.43 -26.22
C SER A 762 -27.56 29.68 -24.90
N ILE A 763 -28.51 29.51 -24.02
CA ILE A 763 -28.37 28.80 -22.75
C ILE A 763 -28.00 27.34 -22.99
N ARG A 764 -28.63 26.62 -23.95
CA ARG A 764 -28.30 25.24 -24.29
C ARG A 764 -26.87 25.06 -24.77
N ARG A 765 -26.22 26.09 -25.31
CA ARG A 765 -24.80 26.03 -25.71
C ARG A 765 -23.82 26.18 -24.56
N GLY A 766 -24.24 26.83 -23.46
CA GLY A 766 -23.40 27.14 -22.31
C GLY A 766 -23.71 26.29 -21.06
N THR A 767 -25.00 26.07 -20.81
CA THR A 767 -25.48 25.37 -19.61
C THR A 767 -26.67 24.47 -19.93
N LYS A 768 -27.02 23.56 -18.98
CA LYS A 768 -28.17 22.67 -19.14
C LYS A 768 -29.48 23.51 -19.09
N TRP A 769 -30.33 23.38 -20.12
CA TRP A 769 -31.67 23.90 -20.11
C TRP A 769 -32.57 23.08 -19.18
N LEU A 770 -33.24 23.73 -18.22
CA LEU A 770 -34.00 23.10 -17.14
C LEU A 770 -35.51 23.18 -17.31
N LEU A 771 -36.01 24.04 -18.22
CA LEU A 771 -37.44 24.34 -18.40
C LEU A 771 -38.04 23.53 -19.57
N SER A 772 -39.24 23.00 -19.37
CA SER A 772 -40.03 22.39 -20.42
C SER A 772 -40.75 23.43 -21.25
N SER A 773 -41.14 23.10 -22.50
CA SER A 773 -41.92 24.00 -23.36
C SER A 773 -43.24 24.47 -22.72
N ALA A 774 -43.89 23.63 -21.93
CA ALA A 774 -45.10 23.96 -21.20
C ALA A 774 -44.83 25.04 -20.12
N GLN A 775 -43.77 24.87 -19.36
CA GLN A 775 -43.34 25.81 -18.32
C GLN A 775 -42.97 27.18 -18.93
N VAL A 776 -42.28 27.19 -20.08
CA VAL A 776 -41.95 28.42 -20.78
C VAL A 776 -43.20 29.19 -21.17
N LYS A 777 -44.20 28.50 -21.72
CA LYS A 777 -45.47 29.14 -22.07
C LYS A 777 -46.22 29.66 -20.86
N GLU A 778 -46.21 28.92 -19.76
CA GLU A 778 -46.79 29.35 -18.50
C GLU A 778 -46.09 30.59 -17.93
N ILE A 779 -44.75 30.62 -17.91
CA ILE A 779 -43.97 31.79 -17.49
C ILE A 779 -44.32 33.01 -18.33
N LEU A 780 -44.37 32.86 -19.66
CA LEU A 780 -44.74 33.95 -20.58
C LEU A 780 -46.18 34.46 -20.34
N SER A 781 -47.13 33.60 -19.98
CA SER A 781 -48.50 33.96 -19.67
C SER A 781 -48.63 34.83 -18.42
N ARG A 782 -47.63 34.90 -17.59
CA ARG A 782 -47.58 35.76 -16.41
C ARG A 782 -47.16 37.20 -16.73
N ARG A 783 -46.63 37.45 -17.93
CA ARG A 783 -46.33 38.79 -18.40
C ARG A 783 -47.62 39.48 -18.87
N VAL A 784 -47.86 40.73 -18.39
CA VAL A 784 -49.06 41.52 -18.69
C VAL A 784 -49.07 41.94 -20.13
N GLU A 785 -47.91 42.13 -20.74
CA GLU A 785 -47.75 42.66 -22.11
C GLU A 785 -47.94 41.58 -23.20
N PHE A 786 -47.92 40.32 -22.86
CA PHE A 786 -48.00 39.24 -23.88
C PHE A 786 -49.41 38.68 -24.00
N THR A 787 -49.86 38.40 -25.22
CA THR A 787 -51.20 37.83 -25.48
C THR A 787 -51.14 36.32 -25.59
N ASP A 788 -52.19 35.62 -25.13
CA ASP A 788 -52.29 34.15 -25.20
C ASP A 788 -52.16 33.61 -26.65
N LYS A 789 -52.56 34.40 -27.66
CA LYS A 789 -52.42 33.98 -29.06
C LYS A 789 -50.98 33.94 -29.53
N GLU A 790 -50.17 34.87 -29.10
CA GLU A 790 -48.72 34.93 -29.40
C GLU A 790 -47.97 33.82 -28.68
N ILE A 791 -48.29 33.54 -27.44
CA ILE A 791 -47.67 32.52 -26.61
C ILE A 791 -47.96 31.12 -27.20
N ASN A 792 -49.20 30.87 -27.62
CA ASN A 792 -49.56 29.59 -28.21
C ASN A 792 -48.85 29.25 -29.54
N ASN A 793 -48.50 30.30 -30.29
CA ASN A 793 -47.77 30.14 -31.57
C ASN A 793 -46.26 29.84 -31.36
N LEU A 794 -45.73 29.94 -30.14
CA LEU A 794 -44.34 29.63 -29.84
C LEU A 794 -44.09 28.11 -29.97
N THR A 795 -43.23 27.73 -30.91
CA THR A 795 -42.69 26.37 -31.02
C THR A 795 -41.26 26.36 -30.56
N LEU A 796 -41.01 25.69 -29.43
CA LEU A 796 -39.66 25.41 -28.90
C LEU A 796 -39.24 24.00 -29.33
N SER A 797 -38.27 23.90 -30.23
CA SER A 797 -37.65 22.63 -30.67
C SER A 797 -36.69 22.05 -29.66
#